data_00b4bd50f3b211c97dccb0735fe9716e
#
_entry.id   00b4bd50f3b211c97dccb0735fe9716e
#
_cell.length_a   1.000
_cell.length_b   1.000
_cell.length_c   1.000
_cell.angle_alpha   90.00
_cell.angle_beta   90.00
_cell.angle_gamma   90.00
#
_symmetry.space_group_name_H-M   'P 1'
#
loop_
_entity.id
_entity.type
_entity.pdbx_description
1 polymer ?
#
loop_
_entity_poly.entity_id
_entity_poly.type
_entity_poly.pdbx_seq_one_letter_code
_entity_poly.pdbx_strand_id
1 'polypeptide(L)'
;MTSAASNTEMIIGITPFGEPDARLASAVSRAGGLGVLDLGTGDQNAREALAHMRHLAPRPFGVRVGARCRLSPEEIVAGKTGMEGGAEPHAVILGIGSPWQVGDVAAHFKVLVEVADLEQALEAVRAGAYGLVARGSESGGRVGELSSFALLQHLRLDIPVWVCGGIGPRTAAASMVGGACGVVVDSQLALLAESELDEAVAAELRSMDGSDTVLMAGHRVLHRRGPSAPLVPADDPETVAAMLGARDLSTQLLPVGQDGFLAARFAERWGDVGRTVRALTDAVRDAVRDDVAAQALRDGSAMSRAFGIRLPVAQGPMTQVSDQAGFADAVAADGALPFVALALANGAQTRAMLVETHATMSGRPWGVGMLGSAPEDIQSAQLDVVRELKPTHAIVASGRPSQAQALEQAGIRTFLHASSPVLLREFLEAGACRFVFKGSECGGPVGPWSGFPLWEAQLAVLEDFLSHAGEDSAQRLEVLLAGGVHNERSAAMVATIAAPLTARGVAVGVLMGTAYLFTEEAVENGAIQPLFQRQVRAARRTVLIRTAAGHVARCIPSPFSRDYVEQEAELKVETMPECRIRTELERLHVERLRIASKGEGRDSTGALSQVGEERQLTEGLFVAGEVAVLRSATTTISALHHSVTEGAADFLTRRADLLRERLRVGADEEPIAASVLRR
;
A
#
# COMPACT_ATOMS: atom_id res chain seq x y z
N MET A 1 -6.01 -6.35 29.91
CA MET A 1 -7.31 -6.68 29.27
C MET A 1 -7.81 -5.38 28.65
N THR A 2 -7.45 -5.11 27.40
CA THR A 2 -7.97 -3.94 26.64
C THR A 2 -9.47 -4.13 26.47
N SER A 3 -10.27 -3.15 26.93
CA SER A 3 -11.69 -3.08 26.65
C SER A 3 -11.90 -3.25 25.14
N ALA A 4 -12.63 -4.26 24.72
CA ALA A 4 -12.91 -4.50 23.31
C ALA A 4 -13.60 -3.25 22.73
N ALA A 5 -13.02 -2.68 21.66
CA ALA A 5 -13.64 -1.58 20.93
C ALA A 5 -15.06 -2.02 20.50
N SER A 6 -16.04 -1.15 20.69
CA SER A 6 -17.44 -1.48 20.37
C SER A 6 -17.61 -1.71 18.86
N ASN A 7 -18.64 -2.45 18.45
CA ASN A 7 -18.90 -2.68 17.02
C ASN A 7 -19.22 -1.39 16.25
N THR A 8 -19.73 -0.36 16.93
CA THR A 8 -19.92 0.98 16.37
C THR A 8 -18.63 1.70 16.00
N GLU A 9 -17.50 1.32 16.61
CA GLU A 9 -16.19 1.88 16.30
C GLU A 9 -15.44 1.08 15.20
N MET A 10 -16.04 0.04 14.64
CA MET A 10 -15.41 -0.76 13.58
C MET A 10 -15.27 0.06 12.28
N ILE A 11 -16.27 0.86 11.95
CA ILE A 11 -16.21 1.80 10.83
C ILE A 11 -16.34 3.23 11.40
N ILE A 12 -15.29 4.00 11.26
CA ILE A 12 -15.27 5.43 11.57
C ILE A 12 -15.40 6.20 10.25
N GLY A 13 -16.43 7.05 10.14
CA GLY A 13 -16.60 7.95 9.00
C GLY A 13 -16.33 9.38 9.41
N ILE A 14 -15.28 10.00 8.87
CA ILE A 14 -14.91 11.40 9.11
C ILE A 14 -15.41 12.24 7.95
N THR A 15 -15.98 13.42 8.24
CA THR A 15 -16.35 14.37 7.18
C THR A 15 -15.10 14.81 6.40
N PRO A 16 -15.12 14.76 5.05
CA PRO A 16 -13.92 14.88 4.25
C PRO A 16 -13.39 16.31 4.17
N PHE A 17 -12.10 16.44 3.87
CA PHE A 17 -11.40 17.69 3.49
C PHE A 17 -11.33 18.76 4.55
N GLY A 18 -11.68 18.46 5.81
CA GLY A 18 -11.77 19.44 6.88
C GLY A 18 -13.03 20.32 6.81
N GLU A 19 -14.06 19.88 6.08
CA GLU A 19 -15.35 20.56 6.03
C GLU A 19 -16.31 19.92 7.04
N PRO A 20 -16.92 20.73 7.93
CA PRO A 20 -17.84 20.24 8.95
C PRO A 20 -19.23 19.99 8.34
N ASP A 21 -19.53 18.75 8.01
CA ASP A 21 -20.81 18.28 7.46
C ASP A 21 -21.56 17.42 8.49
N ALA A 22 -22.47 18.04 9.23
CA ALA A 22 -23.26 17.36 10.26
C ALA A 22 -24.22 16.31 9.68
N ARG A 23 -24.72 16.52 8.46
CA ARG A 23 -25.63 15.61 7.77
C ARG A 23 -24.93 14.29 7.44
N LEU A 24 -23.73 14.38 6.86
CA LEU A 24 -22.91 13.22 6.53
C LEU A 24 -22.47 12.45 7.78
N ALA A 25 -21.91 13.14 8.80
CA ALA A 25 -21.48 12.51 10.03
C ALA A 25 -22.64 11.83 10.79
N SER A 26 -23.81 12.47 10.86
CA SER A 26 -24.99 11.87 11.50
C SER A 26 -25.50 10.64 10.73
N ALA A 27 -25.38 10.63 9.41
CA ALA A 27 -25.74 9.47 8.59
C ALA A 27 -24.86 8.26 8.90
N VAL A 28 -23.55 8.46 9.10
CA VAL A 28 -22.64 7.39 9.55
C VAL A 28 -23.05 6.82 10.90
N SER A 29 -23.39 7.71 11.87
CA SER A 29 -23.88 7.28 13.19
C SER A 29 -25.18 6.49 13.09
N ARG A 30 -26.12 6.92 12.24
CA ARG A 30 -27.38 6.17 11.96
C ARG A 30 -27.12 4.81 11.33
N ALA A 31 -26.10 4.72 10.48
CA ALA A 31 -25.72 3.46 9.81
C ALA A 31 -25.04 2.44 10.74
N GLY A 32 -24.73 2.82 11.97
CA GLY A 32 -24.09 1.94 12.96
C GLY A 32 -22.56 2.07 13.02
N GLY A 33 -21.98 3.03 12.31
CA GLY A 33 -20.58 3.44 12.45
C GLY A 33 -20.41 4.55 13.51
N LEU A 34 -19.17 5.00 13.72
CA LEU A 34 -18.88 6.23 14.46
C LEU A 34 -18.76 7.39 13.47
N GLY A 35 -19.80 8.22 13.39
CA GLY A 35 -19.74 9.46 12.61
C GLY A 35 -18.89 10.51 13.32
N VAL A 36 -17.91 11.05 12.63
CA VAL A 36 -16.95 12.02 13.16
C VAL A 36 -17.04 13.32 12.36
N LEU A 37 -17.37 14.40 13.05
CA LEU A 37 -17.41 15.73 12.48
C LEU A 37 -16.00 16.32 12.51
N ASP A 38 -15.39 16.57 11.35
CA ASP A 38 -14.15 17.37 11.29
C ASP A 38 -14.48 18.83 11.56
N LEU A 39 -13.80 19.41 12.55
CA LEU A 39 -14.05 20.81 12.96
C LEU A 39 -13.32 21.83 12.06
N GLY A 40 -12.57 21.37 11.06
CA GLY A 40 -11.88 22.24 10.10
C GLY A 40 -11.03 23.30 10.77
N THR A 41 -11.32 24.57 10.47
CA THR A 41 -10.65 25.72 11.09
C THR A 41 -11.26 26.13 12.43
N GLY A 42 -12.36 25.52 12.87
CA GLY A 42 -13.09 25.90 14.08
C GLY A 42 -13.81 27.25 13.96
N ASP A 43 -14.24 27.59 12.76
CA ASP A 43 -15.00 28.81 12.47
C ASP A 43 -16.48 28.68 12.90
N GLN A 44 -17.30 29.68 12.55
CA GLN A 44 -18.72 29.70 12.88
C GLN A 44 -19.47 28.50 12.26
N ASN A 45 -19.07 28.07 11.04
CA ASN A 45 -19.66 26.89 10.38
C ASN A 45 -19.42 25.60 11.19
N ALA A 46 -18.23 25.45 11.78
CA ALA A 46 -17.94 24.31 12.66
C ALA A 46 -18.82 24.30 13.92
N ARG A 47 -19.09 25.48 14.53
CA ARG A 47 -19.97 25.60 15.70
C ARG A 47 -21.42 25.26 15.35
N GLU A 48 -21.91 25.74 14.23
CA GLU A 48 -23.27 25.47 13.74
C GLU A 48 -23.42 23.97 13.39
N ALA A 49 -22.43 23.38 12.68
CA ALA A 49 -22.45 21.97 12.37
C ALA A 49 -22.39 21.08 13.63
N LEU A 50 -21.61 21.46 14.65
CA LEU A 50 -21.60 20.78 15.95
C LEU A 50 -22.94 20.86 16.67
N ALA A 51 -23.59 22.01 16.64
CA ALA A 51 -24.94 22.18 17.21
C ALA A 51 -25.98 21.31 16.46
N HIS A 52 -25.92 21.28 15.13
CA HIS A 52 -26.75 20.40 14.30
C HIS A 52 -26.49 18.93 14.59
N MET A 53 -25.22 18.54 14.75
CA MET A 53 -24.84 17.14 15.02
C MET A 53 -25.47 16.63 16.31
N ARG A 54 -25.54 17.48 17.37
CA ARG A 54 -26.19 17.14 18.63
C ARG A 54 -27.69 16.85 18.48
N HIS A 55 -28.38 17.50 17.55
CA HIS A 55 -29.77 17.26 17.26
C HIS A 55 -30.03 16.09 16.29
N LEU A 56 -29.17 15.92 15.29
CA LEU A 56 -29.36 14.95 14.21
C LEU A 56 -28.87 13.55 14.54
N ALA A 57 -27.84 13.42 15.39
CA ALA A 57 -27.25 12.14 15.68
C ALA A 57 -28.11 11.32 16.66
N PRO A 58 -28.56 10.13 16.29
CA PRO A 58 -29.36 9.26 17.17
C PRO A 58 -28.48 8.48 18.18
N ARG A 59 -27.18 8.58 18.07
CA ARG A 59 -26.18 7.88 18.85
C ARG A 59 -24.98 8.79 19.12
N PRO A 60 -24.10 8.43 20.07
CA PRO A 60 -22.86 9.15 20.29
C PRO A 60 -22.06 9.28 18.99
N PHE A 61 -21.42 10.40 18.81
CA PHE A 61 -20.60 10.74 17.66
C PHE A 61 -19.19 11.14 18.09
N GLY A 62 -18.29 11.39 17.15
CA GLY A 62 -16.96 11.91 17.41
C GLY A 62 -16.74 13.29 16.79
N VAL A 63 -15.69 13.96 17.23
CA VAL A 63 -15.16 15.16 16.57
C VAL A 63 -13.69 14.96 16.22
N ARG A 64 -13.26 15.55 15.11
CA ARG A 64 -11.84 15.58 14.71
C ARG A 64 -11.30 17.01 14.81
N VAL A 65 -10.14 17.14 15.45
CA VAL A 65 -9.45 18.41 15.67
C VAL A 65 -8.17 18.41 14.84
N GLY A 66 -8.22 19.03 13.68
CA GLY A 66 -7.05 19.18 12.79
C GLY A 66 -6.10 20.31 13.25
N ALA A 67 -4.94 20.40 12.61
CA ALA A 67 -3.88 21.37 12.95
C ALA A 67 -4.32 22.85 12.92
N ARG A 68 -5.34 23.18 12.13
CA ARG A 68 -5.83 24.57 11.97
C ARG A 68 -7.05 24.91 12.83
N CYS A 69 -7.53 23.98 13.65
CA CYS A 69 -8.70 24.20 14.49
C CYS A 69 -8.40 25.23 15.58
N ARG A 70 -9.27 26.25 15.70
CA ARG A 70 -9.15 27.35 16.66
C ARG A 70 -10.14 27.22 17.83
N LEU A 71 -10.97 26.20 17.84
CA LEU A 71 -11.84 25.92 18.98
C LEU A 71 -11.01 25.47 20.17
N SER A 72 -11.40 25.86 21.38
CA SER A 72 -10.78 25.35 22.59
C SER A 72 -11.43 24.06 23.08
N PRO A 73 -10.73 23.22 23.86
CA PRO A 73 -11.32 22.04 24.50
C PRO A 73 -12.58 22.35 25.29
N GLU A 74 -12.61 23.50 26.02
CA GLU A 74 -13.70 23.91 26.85
C GLU A 74 -14.99 24.17 26.05
N GLU A 75 -14.90 24.71 24.82
CA GLU A 75 -16.05 24.92 23.94
C GLU A 75 -16.77 23.62 23.60
N ILE A 76 -16.02 22.49 23.49
CA ILE A 76 -16.59 21.17 23.23
C ILE A 76 -17.15 20.57 24.53
N VAL A 77 -16.42 20.70 25.65
CA VAL A 77 -16.83 20.17 26.98
C VAL A 77 -18.04 20.94 27.56
N ALA A 78 -18.03 22.26 27.46
CA ALA A 78 -19.12 23.11 27.99
C ALA A 78 -20.47 22.81 27.33
N GLY A 79 -20.47 22.38 26.08
CA GLY A 79 -21.70 21.96 25.42
C GLY A 79 -22.37 20.73 26.03
N LYS A 80 -21.68 19.92 26.87
CA LYS A 80 -22.25 18.77 27.58
C LYS A 80 -23.28 19.15 28.65
N THR A 81 -23.26 20.39 29.14
CA THR A 81 -24.07 20.80 30.31
C THR A 81 -25.35 21.55 29.97
N GLY A 82 -25.65 21.79 28.67
CA GLY A 82 -26.65 22.79 28.29
C GLY A 82 -27.95 22.34 27.62
N MET A 83 -28.05 21.09 27.15
CA MET A 83 -29.23 20.62 26.40
C MET A 83 -29.73 19.26 26.90
N GLU A 84 -30.91 19.24 27.54
CA GLU A 84 -31.58 17.98 27.86
C GLU A 84 -32.00 17.25 26.58
N GLY A 85 -31.42 16.08 26.32
CA GLY A 85 -31.84 15.12 25.28
C GLY A 85 -31.07 15.10 23.96
N GLY A 86 -30.00 15.89 23.78
CA GLY A 86 -29.15 15.85 22.59
C GLY A 86 -28.05 14.78 22.66
N ALA A 87 -27.57 14.29 21.49
CA ALA A 87 -26.41 13.42 21.44
C ALA A 87 -25.12 14.19 21.76
N GLU A 88 -24.20 13.55 22.51
CA GLU A 88 -22.93 14.17 22.90
C GLU A 88 -21.73 13.50 22.21
N PRO A 89 -20.65 14.25 22.01
CA PRO A 89 -19.41 13.65 21.55
C PRO A 89 -18.94 12.55 22.51
N HIS A 90 -18.58 11.41 21.95
CA HIS A 90 -18.06 10.25 22.70
C HIS A 90 -16.55 10.12 22.52
N ALA A 91 -16.05 10.51 21.36
CA ALA A 91 -14.66 10.40 21.00
C ALA A 91 -14.12 11.71 20.40
N VAL A 92 -12.85 11.98 20.63
CA VAL A 92 -12.08 13.04 19.99
C VAL A 92 -10.94 12.42 19.21
N ILE A 93 -10.82 12.77 17.94
CA ILE A 93 -9.65 12.39 17.11
C ILE A 93 -8.74 13.62 17.01
N LEU A 94 -7.54 13.51 17.56
CA LEU A 94 -6.52 14.54 17.40
C LEU A 94 -5.74 14.27 16.11
N GLY A 95 -5.91 15.15 15.13
CA GLY A 95 -5.20 15.09 13.85
C GLY A 95 -3.71 15.39 14.02
N ILE A 96 -2.88 14.96 13.05
CA ILE A 96 -1.45 15.24 13.04
C ILE A 96 -1.23 16.77 13.10
N GLY A 97 -0.53 17.25 14.14
CA GLY A 97 -0.30 18.67 14.38
C GLY A 97 -1.48 19.39 15.08
N SER A 98 -2.44 18.64 15.63
CA SER A 98 -3.53 19.22 16.44
C SER A 98 -2.98 20.17 17.53
N PRO A 99 -3.63 21.34 17.76
CA PRO A 99 -3.24 22.23 18.86
C PRO A 99 -3.59 21.65 20.24
N TRP A 100 -4.47 20.64 20.32
CA TRP A 100 -4.86 20.02 21.58
C TRP A 100 -3.95 18.84 21.93
N GLN A 101 -3.77 18.64 23.24
CA GLN A 101 -3.05 17.48 23.78
C GLN A 101 -4.07 16.44 24.31
N VAL A 102 -3.62 15.18 24.40
CA VAL A 102 -4.46 14.10 24.95
C VAL A 102 -4.99 14.47 26.34
N GLY A 103 -4.14 15.06 27.20
CA GLY A 103 -4.51 15.45 28.56
C GLY A 103 -5.61 16.49 28.65
N ASP A 104 -5.80 17.33 27.62
CA ASP A 104 -6.81 18.39 27.64
C ASP A 104 -8.23 17.83 27.60
N VAL A 105 -8.42 16.62 27.06
CA VAL A 105 -9.76 16.07 26.75
C VAL A 105 -9.99 14.63 27.24
N ALA A 106 -8.93 13.92 27.66
CA ALA A 106 -9.02 12.50 28.05
C ALA A 106 -9.91 12.22 29.28
N ALA A 107 -10.15 13.23 30.13
CA ALA A 107 -11.06 13.11 31.28
C ALA A 107 -12.55 13.02 30.83
N HIS A 108 -12.85 13.42 29.60
CA HIS A 108 -14.24 13.57 29.11
C HIS A 108 -14.56 12.67 27.90
N PHE A 109 -13.54 12.26 27.13
CA PHE A 109 -13.70 11.58 25.84
C PHE A 109 -12.73 10.42 25.68
N LYS A 110 -13.08 9.45 24.83
CA LYS A 110 -12.11 8.55 24.24
C LYS A 110 -11.25 9.34 23.25
N VAL A 111 -9.94 9.42 23.49
CA VAL A 111 -9.03 10.17 22.62
C VAL A 111 -8.30 9.25 21.68
N LEU A 112 -8.54 9.40 20.38
CA LEU A 112 -7.78 8.77 19.32
C LEU A 112 -6.75 9.78 18.78
N VAL A 113 -5.56 9.32 18.45
CA VAL A 113 -4.51 10.20 17.89
C VAL A 113 -4.15 9.71 16.50
N GLU A 114 -4.22 10.58 15.48
CA GLU A 114 -3.68 10.28 14.16
C GLU A 114 -2.16 10.23 14.21
N VAL A 115 -1.60 9.15 13.67
CA VAL A 115 -0.15 8.92 13.63
C VAL A 115 0.28 8.45 12.26
N ALA A 116 1.44 8.90 11.80
CA ALA A 116 2.02 8.55 10.50
C ALA A 116 3.30 7.72 10.63
N ASP A 117 3.82 7.56 11.85
CA ASP A 117 5.03 6.78 12.14
C ASP A 117 5.00 6.21 13.57
N LEU A 118 6.01 5.40 13.89
CA LEU A 118 6.14 4.74 15.20
C LEU A 118 6.47 5.73 16.32
N GLU A 119 7.21 6.79 16.05
CA GLU A 119 7.61 7.79 17.05
C GLU A 119 6.37 8.54 17.57
N GLN A 120 5.54 9.05 16.67
CA GLN A 120 4.25 9.68 17.00
C GLN A 120 3.33 8.71 17.75
N ALA A 121 3.31 7.43 17.34
CA ALA A 121 2.51 6.42 18.02
C ALA A 121 2.96 6.19 19.47
N LEU A 122 4.28 6.10 19.72
CA LEU A 122 4.83 5.96 21.06
C LEU A 122 4.60 7.21 21.93
N GLU A 123 4.61 8.39 21.34
CA GLU A 123 4.27 9.64 22.03
C GLU A 123 2.79 9.65 22.44
N ALA A 124 1.89 9.29 21.54
CA ALA A 124 0.46 9.20 21.84
C ALA A 124 0.14 8.18 22.96
N VAL A 125 0.81 7.02 22.94
CA VAL A 125 0.68 6.01 24.02
C VAL A 125 1.17 6.57 25.35
N ARG A 126 2.32 7.23 25.37
CA ARG A 126 2.85 7.86 26.60
C ARG A 126 1.95 8.98 27.14
N ALA A 127 1.28 9.69 26.25
CA ALA A 127 0.30 10.72 26.60
C ALA A 127 -1.03 10.15 27.11
N GLY A 128 -1.26 8.83 27.05
CA GLY A 128 -2.46 8.17 27.55
C GLY A 128 -3.60 8.14 26.54
N ALA A 129 -3.33 8.15 25.23
CA ALA A 129 -4.33 7.96 24.19
C ALA A 129 -5.13 6.66 24.39
N TYR A 130 -6.44 6.69 24.10
CA TYR A 130 -7.28 5.50 24.07
C TYR A 130 -6.93 4.57 22.89
N GLY A 131 -6.56 5.17 21.75
CA GLY A 131 -6.19 4.42 20.55
C GLY A 131 -5.53 5.31 19.49
N LEU A 132 -5.11 4.69 18.40
CA LEU A 132 -4.39 5.34 17.31
C LEU A 132 -5.18 5.24 16.00
N VAL A 133 -5.11 6.27 15.18
CA VAL A 133 -5.51 6.24 13.77
C VAL A 133 -4.22 6.21 12.93
N ALA A 134 -3.86 5.04 12.42
CA ALA A 134 -2.71 4.85 11.54
C ALA A 134 -3.02 5.42 10.16
N ARG A 135 -2.45 6.59 9.86
CA ARG A 135 -2.69 7.35 8.63
C ARG A 135 -1.58 7.07 7.62
N GLY A 136 -1.90 6.28 6.59
CA GLY A 136 -0.96 5.90 5.54
C GLY A 136 -0.62 7.04 4.58
N SER A 137 0.51 6.92 3.89
CA SER A 137 1.01 7.91 2.91
C SER A 137 0.08 8.15 1.73
N GLU A 138 -0.85 7.24 1.46
CA GLU A 138 -1.90 7.34 0.45
C GLU A 138 -3.13 8.13 0.89
N SER A 139 -3.27 8.46 2.18
CA SER A 139 -4.37 9.31 2.68
C SER A 139 -4.24 10.75 2.21
N GLY A 140 -5.32 11.51 2.23
CA GLY A 140 -5.31 12.94 1.96
C GLY A 140 -4.82 13.79 3.14
N GLY A 141 -4.31 15.00 2.88
CA GLY A 141 -3.77 15.92 3.89
C GLY A 141 -2.41 15.50 4.41
N ARG A 142 -2.11 15.80 5.68
CA ARG A 142 -0.80 15.50 6.26
C ARG A 142 -0.60 14.00 6.43
N VAL A 143 0.54 13.50 5.93
CA VAL A 143 0.89 12.07 5.90
C VAL A 143 2.38 11.86 6.21
N GLY A 144 2.74 10.60 6.52
CA GLY A 144 4.10 10.13 6.65
C GLY A 144 4.63 9.43 5.39
N GLU A 145 5.69 8.64 5.58
CA GLU A 145 6.38 7.94 4.50
C GLU A 145 5.78 6.54 4.21
N LEU A 146 5.25 5.86 5.24
CA LEU A 146 4.75 4.48 5.13
C LEU A 146 3.31 4.45 4.63
N SER A 147 3.01 3.48 3.75
CA SER A 147 1.63 3.17 3.40
C SER A 147 0.86 2.62 4.61
N SER A 148 -0.47 2.70 4.59
CA SER A 148 -1.32 2.14 5.67
C SER A 148 -1.08 0.64 5.85
N PHE A 149 -0.83 -0.09 4.77
CA PHE A 149 -0.44 -1.50 4.80
C PHE A 149 0.86 -1.73 5.58
N ALA A 150 1.90 -0.93 5.33
CA ALA A 150 3.17 -1.04 6.03
C ALA A 150 3.09 -0.48 7.45
N LEU A 151 2.42 0.66 7.64
CA LEU A 151 2.28 1.29 8.95
C LEU A 151 1.55 0.40 9.95
N LEU A 152 0.45 -0.27 9.56
CA LEU A 152 -0.23 -1.25 10.40
C LEU A 152 0.70 -2.40 10.85
N GLN A 153 1.60 -2.84 9.97
CA GLN A 153 2.59 -3.87 10.31
C GLN A 153 3.67 -3.36 11.27
N HIS A 154 4.01 -2.07 11.16
CA HIS A 154 5.03 -1.43 11.97
C HIS A 154 4.54 -1.12 13.40
N LEU A 155 3.26 -0.76 13.55
CA LEU A 155 2.63 -0.45 14.84
C LEU A 155 2.28 -1.74 15.61
N ARG A 156 3.29 -2.36 16.26
CA ARG A 156 3.13 -3.54 17.13
C ARG A 156 3.02 -3.11 18.59
N LEU A 157 1.98 -2.34 18.90
CA LEU A 157 1.75 -1.76 20.21
C LEU A 157 0.50 -2.38 20.85
N ASP A 158 0.47 -2.44 22.16
CA ASP A 158 -0.70 -2.93 22.94
C ASP A 158 -1.72 -1.79 23.14
N ILE A 159 -2.22 -1.25 22.04
CA ILE A 159 -3.23 -0.20 21.99
C ILE A 159 -4.12 -0.43 20.75
N PRO A 160 -5.43 -0.12 20.80
CA PRO A 160 -6.30 -0.21 19.63
C PRO A 160 -5.82 0.69 18.49
N VAL A 161 -5.81 0.13 17.26
CA VAL A 161 -5.39 0.85 16.04
C VAL A 161 -6.51 0.80 15.01
N TRP A 162 -6.85 1.95 14.44
CA TRP A 162 -7.70 2.10 13.26
C TRP A 162 -6.84 2.47 12.06
N VAL A 163 -7.16 1.97 10.88
CA VAL A 163 -6.40 2.22 9.65
C VAL A 163 -7.11 3.24 8.79
N CYS A 164 -6.40 4.27 8.35
CA CYS A 164 -6.85 5.30 7.42
C CYS A 164 -5.93 5.35 6.20
N GLY A 165 -6.53 5.33 5.00
CA GLY A 165 -5.85 5.36 3.71
C GLY A 165 -6.01 4.07 2.92
N GLY A 166 -6.47 4.20 1.67
CA GLY A 166 -6.68 3.09 0.76
C GLY A 166 -7.86 2.17 1.15
N ILE A 167 -8.82 2.65 1.93
CA ILE A 167 -9.89 1.83 2.48
C ILE A 167 -11.06 1.69 1.50
N GLY A 168 -11.19 0.49 0.95
CA GLY A 168 -12.36 -0.07 0.31
C GLY A 168 -12.81 -1.35 1.01
N PRO A 169 -13.78 -2.10 0.47
CA PRO A 169 -14.31 -3.31 1.14
C PRO A 169 -13.25 -4.37 1.43
N ARG A 170 -12.38 -4.66 0.45
CA ARG A 170 -11.35 -5.72 0.58
C ARG A 170 -10.25 -5.30 1.54
N THR A 171 -9.82 -4.06 1.45
CA THR A 171 -8.76 -3.51 2.30
C THR A 171 -9.24 -3.25 3.73
N ALA A 172 -10.54 -2.95 3.94
CA ALA A 172 -11.15 -2.93 5.26
C ALA A 172 -11.08 -4.32 5.92
N ALA A 173 -11.49 -5.36 5.22
CA ALA A 173 -11.41 -6.74 5.71
C ALA A 173 -9.95 -7.15 6.01
N ALA A 174 -9.01 -6.81 5.12
CA ALA A 174 -7.60 -7.10 5.30
C ALA A 174 -7.01 -6.36 6.52
N SER A 175 -7.37 -5.10 6.74
CA SER A 175 -6.93 -4.33 7.90
C SER A 175 -7.39 -4.98 9.21
N MET A 176 -8.64 -5.45 9.27
CA MET A 176 -9.19 -6.15 10.44
C MET A 176 -8.48 -7.48 10.70
N VAL A 177 -8.25 -8.28 9.65
CA VAL A 177 -7.44 -9.50 9.74
C VAL A 177 -6.00 -9.16 10.16
N GLY A 178 -5.43 -8.10 9.61
CA GLY A 178 -4.11 -7.59 9.97
C GLY A 178 -3.98 -7.09 11.42
N GLY A 179 -5.06 -7.06 12.20
CA GLY A 179 -5.04 -6.71 13.62
C GLY A 179 -5.55 -5.32 13.94
N ALA A 180 -6.08 -4.58 12.97
CA ALA A 180 -6.77 -3.33 13.25
C ALA A 180 -8.04 -3.57 14.08
N CYS A 181 -8.41 -2.59 14.88
CA CYS A 181 -9.69 -2.54 15.58
C CYS A 181 -10.83 -2.00 14.73
N GLY A 182 -10.50 -1.31 13.66
CA GLY A 182 -11.44 -0.75 12.70
C GLY A 182 -10.72 -0.03 11.57
N VAL A 183 -11.51 0.61 10.74
CA VAL A 183 -11.03 1.44 9.62
C VAL A 183 -11.67 2.81 9.64
N VAL A 184 -10.97 3.77 9.06
CA VAL A 184 -11.44 5.14 8.88
C VAL A 184 -11.65 5.41 7.40
N VAL A 185 -12.81 5.92 7.04
CA VAL A 185 -13.16 6.43 5.71
C VAL A 185 -13.46 7.92 5.79
N ASP A 186 -12.98 8.70 4.86
CA ASP A 186 -13.16 10.16 4.77
C ASP A 186 -13.52 10.55 3.33
N SER A 187 -12.56 10.74 2.44
CA SER A 187 -12.79 11.12 1.05
C SER A 187 -13.71 10.18 0.27
N GLN A 188 -13.76 8.90 0.65
CA GLN A 188 -14.65 7.90 0.04
C GLN A 188 -16.13 8.23 0.24
N LEU A 189 -16.48 9.00 1.28
CA LEU A 189 -17.86 9.42 1.60
C LEU A 189 -18.31 10.66 0.83
N ALA A 190 -17.37 11.37 0.17
CA ALA A 190 -17.57 12.72 -0.35
C ALA A 190 -18.64 12.86 -1.45
N LEU A 191 -18.95 11.80 -2.18
CA LEU A 191 -19.93 11.80 -3.28
C LEU A 191 -21.24 11.06 -2.94
N LEU A 192 -21.43 10.64 -1.68
CA LEU A 192 -22.67 10.00 -1.22
C LEU A 192 -23.80 11.01 -1.08
N ALA A 193 -25.04 10.54 -1.12
CA ALA A 193 -26.25 11.37 -1.14
C ALA A 193 -26.40 12.33 0.07
N GLU A 194 -25.75 12.01 1.19
CA GLU A 194 -25.78 12.83 2.40
C GLU A 194 -24.69 13.90 2.43
N SER A 195 -23.71 13.88 1.53
CA SER A 195 -22.63 14.87 1.46
C SER A 195 -23.12 16.18 0.84
N GLU A 196 -22.68 17.32 1.41
CA GLU A 196 -22.96 18.68 0.94
C GLU A 196 -21.72 19.31 0.27
N LEU A 197 -21.11 18.58 -0.66
CA LEU A 197 -19.89 18.99 -1.34
C LEU A 197 -20.20 19.93 -2.50
N ASP A 198 -19.34 20.95 -2.72
CA ASP A 198 -19.40 21.82 -3.89
C ASP A 198 -19.25 21.01 -5.20
N GLU A 199 -20.05 21.36 -6.22
CA GLU A 199 -20.08 20.61 -7.49
C GLU A 199 -18.75 20.65 -8.25
N ALA A 200 -17.95 21.70 -8.13
CA ALA A 200 -16.63 21.77 -8.75
C ALA A 200 -15.67 20.75 -8.11
N VAL A 201 -15.73 20.57 -6.79
CA VAL A 201 -14.96 19.55 -6.08
C VAL A 201 -15.48 18.16 -6.40
N ALA A 202 -16.80 17.99 -6.45
CA ALA A 202 -17.42 16.71 -6.81
C ALA A 202 -17.05 16.27 -8.23
N ALA A 203 -16.98 17.20 -9.19
CA ALA A 203 -16.56 16.90 -10.55
C ALA A 203 -15.09 16.42 -10.62
N GLU A 204 -14.18 17.06 -9.89
CA GLU A 204 -12.78 16.61 -9.80
C GLU A 204 -12.67 15.20 -9.20
N LEU A 205 -13.40 14.93 -8.11
CA LEU A 205 -13.39 13.60 -7.49
C LEU A 205 -13.93 12.49 -8.41
N ARG A 206 -14.97 12.79 -9.20
CA ARG A 206 -15.51 11.85 -10.20
C ARG A 206 -14.51 11.52 -11.30
N SER A 207 -13.60 12.44 -11.62
CA SER A 207 -12.59 12.27 -12.65
C SER A 207 -11.32 11.54 -12.15
N MET A 208 -11.16 11.38 -10.84
CA MET A 208 -9.96 10.77 -10.26
C MET A 208 -9.82 9.30 -10.65
N ASP A 209 -8.59 8.93 -10.99
CA ASP A 209 -8.20 7.53 -11.21
C ASP A 209 -7.26 6.96 -10.12
N GLY A 210 -6.84 7.79 -9.16
CA GLY A 210 -5.93 7.48 -8.05
C GLY A 210 -4.47 7.85 -8.30
N SER A 211 -4.09 8.20 -9.53
CA SER A 211 -2.76 8.74 -9.85
C SER A 211 -2.70 10.28 -9.74
N ASP A 212 -3.83 10.92 -9.54
CA ASP A 212 -4.03 12.38 -9.59
C ASP A 212 -3.56 13.11 -8.34
N THR A 213 -2.82 12.47 -7.45
CA THR A 213 -2.35 13.10 -6.21
C THR A 213 -0.84 13.29 -6.20
N VAL A 214 -0.41 14.33 -5.50
CA VAL A 214 1.01 14.64 -5.30
C VAL A 214 1.29 14.89 -3.81
N LEU A 215 2.51 14.58 -3.38
CA LEU A 215 2.98 14.92 -2.04
C LEU A 215 3.71 16.27 -2.10
N MET A 216 3.20 17.28 -1.37
CA MET A 216 3.74 18.62 -1.26
C MET A 216 4.00 18.93 0.21
N ALA A 217 5.27 19.13 0.58
CA ALA A 217 5.70 19.48 1.95
C ALA A 217 5.03 18.59 3.03
N GLY A 218 4.95 17.28 2.82
CA GLY A 218 4.34 16.32 3.74
C GLY A 218 2.80 16.28 3.71
N HIS A 219 2.17 16.93 2.73
CA HIS A 219 0.72 16.88 2.52
C HIS A 219 0.40 16.25 1.17
N ARG A 220 -0.47 15.24 1.15
CA ARG A 220 -1.01 14.68 -0.09
C ARG A 220 -2.24 15.46 -0.50
N VAL A 221 -2.20 15.96 -1.73
CA VAL A 221 -3.24 16.82 -2.31
C VAL A 221 -3.53 16.42 -3.76
N LEU A 222 -4.68 16.83 -4.28
CA LEU A 222 -5.01 16.69 -5.70
C LEU A 222 -4.00 17.46 -6.57
N HIS A 223 -3.43 16.80 -7.55
CA HIS A 223 -2.52 17.38 -8.52
C HIS A 223 -3.30 17.91 -9.72
N ARG A 224 -3.56 19.22 -9.73
CA ARG A 224 -4.20 19.90 -10.87
C ARG A 224 -3.13 20.49 -11.78
N ARG A 225 -3.33 20.32 -13.09
CA ARG A 225 -2.45 20.89 -14.11
C ARG A 225 -3.21 22.00 -14.86
N GLY A 226 -2.50 23.06 -15.26
CA GLY A 226 -3.05 24.13 -16.09
C GLY A 226 -3.13 25.47 -15.37
N PRO A 227 -3.62 26.53 -16.08
CA PRO A 227 -3.59 27.91 -15.58
C PRO A 227 -4.51 28.18 -14.39
N SER A 228 -5.45 27.28 -14.12
CA SER A 228 -6.35 27.37 -12.95
C SER A 228 -5.83 26.63 -11.71
N ALA A 229 -4.66 25.98 -11.78
CA ALA A 229 -4.05 25.36 -10.62
C ALA A 229 -3.41 26.43 -9.71
N PRO A 230 -3.55 26.34 -8.39
CA PRO A 230 -2.87 27.26 -7.49
C PRO A 230 -1.36 27.22 -7.66
N LEU A 231 -0.72 28.39 -7.74
CA LEU A 231 0.73 28.50 -7.70
C LEU A 231 1.20 28.36 -6.26
N VAL A 232 1.86 27.25 -5.93
CA VAL A 232 2.34 26.95 -4.58
C VAL A 232 3.85 26.79 -4.59
N PRO A 233 4.58 27.43 -3.67
CA PRO A 233 5.95 27.04 -3.36
C PRO A 233 5.91 25.62 -2.80
N ALA A 234 6.42 24.64 -3.58
CA ALA A 234 6.25 23.21 -3.29
C ALA A 234 6.90 22.76 -1.95
N ASP A 235 7.80 23.55 -1.39
CA ASP A 235 8.68 23.16 -0.27
C ASP A 235 8.40 23.92 1.04
N ASP A 236 7.35 24.75 1.11
CA ASP A 236 6.95 25.44 2.36
C ASP A 236 5.75 24.77 3.02
N PRO A 237 5.97 24.00 4.13
CA PRO A 237 4.89 23.29 4.82
C PRO A 237 3.79 24.18 5.39
N GLU A 238 4.14 25.39 5.84
CA GLU A 238 3.15 26.31 6.43
C GLU A 238 2.23 26.90 5.35
N THR A 239 2.79 27.31 4.22
CA THR A 239 2.00 27.78 3.07
C THR A 239 1.11 26.68 2.52
N VAL A 240 1.64 25.47 2.32
CA VAL A 240 0.82 24.32 1.85
C VAL A 240 -0.31 24.05 2.83
N ALA A 241 -0.02 23.98 4.14
CA ALA A 241 -1.05 23.75 5.16
C ALA A 241 -2.13 24.85 5.19
N ALA A 242 -1.75 26.12 4.99
CA ALA A 242 -2.67 27.24 4.94
C ALA A 242 -3.62 27.19 3.72
N MET A 243 -3.14 26.65 2.60
CA MET A 243 -3.93 26.52 1.36
C MET A 243 -4.84 25.29 1.32
N LEU A 244 -4.79 24.37 2.29
CA LEU A 244 -5.66 23.19 2.28
C LEU A 244 -7.14 23.60 2.41
N GLY A 245 -8.01 23.00 1.58
CA GLY A 245 -9.46 23.23 1.64
C GLY A 245 -10.20 22.67 0.42
N ALA A 246 -11.52 22.75 0.47
CA ALA A 246 -12.41 22.22 -0.56
C ALA A 246 -13.50 23.22 -1.00
N ARG A 247 -13.37 24.51 -0.67
CA ARG A 247 -14.38 25.53 -1.00
C ARG A 247 -14.07 26.27 -2.31
N ASP A 248 -12.80 26.45 -2.61
CA ASP A 248 -12.37 27.14 -3.84
C ASP A 248 -11.08 26.52 -4.38
N LEU A 249 -11.22 25.67 -5.38
CA LEU A 249 -10.09 24.97 -5.99
C LEU A 249 -9.17 25.89 -6.82
N SER A 250 -9.53 27.16 -7.05
CA SER A 250 -8.63 28.12 -7.70
C SER A 250 -7.56 28.66 -6.77
N THR A 251 -7.83 28.64 -5.46
CA THR A 251 -6.96 29.18 -4.40
C THR A 251 -6.56 28.12 -3.36
N GLN A 252 -7.26 27.01 -3.30
CA GLN A 252 -7.04 25.96 -2.31
C GLN A 252 -6.52 24.66 -2.94
N LEU A 253 -5.79 23.91 -2.12
CA LEU A 253 -5.31 22.56 -2.40
C LEU A 253 -6.27 21.56 -1.75
N LEU A 254 -6.93 20.72 -2.56
CA LEU A 254 -7.83 19.69 -2.05
C LEU A 254 -7.03 18.59 -1.33
N PRO A 255 -7.19 18.39 -0.01
CA PRO A 255 -6.46 17.38 0.76
C PRO A 255 -7.07 15.98 0.55
N VAL A 256 -6.91 15.43 -0.66
CA VAL A 256 -7.44 14.12 -1.04
C VAL A 256 -6.31 13.10 -1.23
N GLY A 257 -6.58 11.86 -0.82
CA GLY A 257 -5.68 10.72 -0.95
C GLY A 257 -5.77 10.02 -2.30
N GLN A 258 -4.89 9.04 -2.50
CA GLN A 258 -4.96 8.16 -3.66
C GLN A 258 -6.30 7.41 -3.72
N ASP A 259 -6.93 7.17 -2.59
CA ASP A 259 -8.23 6.52 -2.43
C ASP A 259 -9.44 7.43 -2.74
N GLY A 260 -9.20 8.70 -3.10
CA GLY A 260 -10.25 9.63 -3.53
C GLY A 260 -11.09 9.11 -4.71
N PHE A 261 -10.48 8.31 -5.61
CA PHE A 261 -11.22 7.65 -6.71
C PHE A 261 -12.32 6.69 -6.22
N LEU A 262 -12.22 6.20 -4.98
CA LEU A 262 -13.26 5.33 -4.40
C LEU A 262 -14.56 6.09 -4.13
N ALA A 263 -14.54 7.41 -3.99
CA ALA A 263 -15.75 8.22 -3.80
C ALA A 263 -16.75 8.01 -4.94
N ALA A 264 -16.29 8.10 -6.19
CA ALA A 264 -17.13 7.86 -7.35
C ALA A 264 -17.68 6.42 -7.37
N ARG A 265 -16.84 5.44 -7.07
CA ARG A 265 -17.26 4.03 -7.01
C ARG A 265 -18.27 3.75 -5.90
N PHE A 266 -18.10 4.37 -4.73
CA PHE A 266 -19.04 4.22 -3.60
C PHE A 266 -20.38 4.84 -3.94
N ALA A 267 -20.37 6.03 -4.54
CA ALA A 267 -21.60 6.70 -5.00
C ALA A 267 -22.33 5.88 -6.07
N GLU A 268 -21.60 5.35 -7.05
CA GLU A 268 -22.18 4.53 -8.12
C GLU A 268 -22.74 3.20 -7.59
N ARG A 269 -22.00 2.51 -6.71
CA ARG A 269 -22.36 1.17 -6.26
C ARG A 269 -23.40 1.17 -5.15
N TRP A 270 -23.33 2.11 -4.21
CA TRP A 270 -24.16 2.12 -3.01
C TRP A 270 -25.02 3.36 -2.88
N GLY A 271 -24.58 4.52 -3.34
CA GLY A 271 -25.35 5.77 -3.41
C GLY A 271 -25.50 6.53 -2.11
N ASP A 272 -25.58 5.82 -0.95
CA ASP A 272 -25.77 6.42 0.37
C ASP A 272 -24.85 5.84 1.45
N VAL A 273 -24.72 6.55 2.56
CA VAL A 273 -23.87 6.18 3.71
C VAL A 273 -24.32 4.85 4.33
N GLY A 274 -25.62 4.63 4.43
CA GLY A 274 -26.16 3.42 5.07
C GLY A 274 -25.76 2.16 4.38
N ARG A 275 -25.83 2.14 3.04
CA ARG A 275 -25.41 1.00 2.21
C ARG A 275 -23.90 0.87 2.20
N THR A 276 -23.16 1.99 2.18
CA THR A 276 -21.69 1.99 2.22
C THR A 276 -21.14 1.38 3.51
N VAL A 277 -21.59 1.84 4.67
CA VAL A 277 -21.17 1.30 5.98
C VAL A 277 -21.52 -0.18 6.09
N ARG A 278 -22.70 -0.58 5.62
CA ARG A 278 -23.10 -1.99 5.57
C ARG A 278 -22.17 -2.81 4.68
N ALA A 279 -21.87 -2.33 3.47
CA ALA A 279 -20.99 -3.04 2.55
C ALA A 279 -19.57 -3.26 3.11
N LEU A 280 -19.01 -2.26 3.77
CA LEU A 280 -17.72 -2.38 4.47
C LEU A 280 -17.80 -3.41 5.62
N THR A 281 -18.88 -3.39 6.40
CA THR A 281 -19.09 -4.33 7.50
C THR A 281 -19.28 -5.76 6.98
N ASP A 282 -20.05 -5.93 5.90
CA ASP A 282 -20.31 -7.24 5.30
C ASP A 282 -19.03 -7.82 4.68
N ALA A 283 -18.17 -6.98 4.06
CA ALA A 283 -16.87 -7.42 3.55
C ALA A 283 -15.97 -8.00 4.67
N VAL A 284 -15.99 -7.39 5.87
CA VAL A 284 -15.28 -7.95 7.04
C VAL A 284 -15.89 -9.27 7.48
N ARG A 285 -17.23 -9.40 7.52
CA ARG A 285 -17.93 -10.65 7.88
C ARG A 285 -17.66 -11.76 6.89
N ASP A 286 -17.71 -11.44 5.60
CA ASP A 286 -17.46 -12.41 4.52
C ASP A 286 -16.02 -12.92 4.56
N ALA A 287 -15.04 -12.07 4.80
CA ALA A 287 -13.63 -12.44 4.89
C ALA A 287 -13.30 -13.45 6.01
N VAL A 288 -14.14 -13.52 7.03
CA VAL A 288 -13.95 -14.45 8.16
C VAL A 288 -14.98 -15.60 8.16
N ARG A 289 -15.83 -15.68 7.15
CA ARG A 289 -16.92 -16.70 7.06
C ARG A 289 -16.36 -18.08 6.79
N ASP A 290 -15.39 -18.19 5.90
CA ASP A 290 -14.78 -19.44 5.46
C ASP A 290 -13.23 -19.35 5.54
N ASP A 291 -12.55 -20.36 5.03
CA ASP A 291 -11.10 -20.48 5.06
C ASP A 291 -10.43 -20.31 3.68
N VAL A 292 -11.13 -19.76 2.70
CA VAL A 292 -10.65 -19.58 1.32
C VAL A 292 -9.33 -18.81 1.29
N ALA A 293 -9.23 -17.71 2.03
CA ALA A 293 -8.00 -16.92 2.12
C ALA A 293 -6.84 -17.72 2.74
N ALA A 294 -7.10 -18.53 3.78
CA ALA A 294 -6.09 -19.38 4.40
C ALA A 294 -5.63 -20.49 3.46
N GLN A 295 -6.55 -21.13 2.72
CA GLN A 295 -6.22 -22.16 1.75
C GLN A 295 -5.37 -21.64 0.58
N ALA A 296 -5.53 -20.38 0.18
CA ALA A 296 -4.73 -19.76 -0.86
C ALA A 296 -3.23 -19.68 -0.51
N LEU A 297 -2.88 -19.68 0.78
CA LEU A 297 -1.51 -19.60 1.27
C LEU A 297 -0.85 -20.97 1.48
N ARG A 298 -1.63 -22.05 1.52
CA ARG A 298 -1.15 -23.40 1.84
C ARG A 298 -0.51 -24.11 0.67
N ASP A 299 0.23 -25.15 0.98
CA ASP A 299 0.69 -26.15 0.02
C ASP A 299 -0.51 -26.71 -0.80
N GLY A 300 -0.28 -26.94 -2.10
CA GLY A 300 -1.32 -27.42 -3.01
C GLY A 300 -2.42 -26.39 -3.34
N SER A 301 -2.22 -25.10 -3.04
CA SER A 301 -3.12 -24.02 -3.47
C SER A 301 -3.22 -23.90 -5.00
N ALA A 302 -4.18 -23.15 -5.52
CA ALA A 302 -4.32 -22.93 -6.96
C ALA A 302 -3.04 -22.38 -7.59
N MET A 303 -2.35 -21.43 -6.92
CA MET A 303 -1.11 -20.85 -7.43
C MET A 303 0.06 -21.85 -7.35
N SER A 304 0.20 -22.62 -6.29
CA SER A 304 1.26 -23.64 -6.22
C SER A 304 1.13 -24.69 -7.33
N ARG A 305 -0.11 -25.12 -7.63
CA ARG A 305 -0.37 -26.00 -8.78
C ARG A 305 -0.06 -25.31 -10.12
N ALA A 306 -0.43 -24.03 -10.27
CA ALA A 306 -0.14 -23.25 -11.46
C ALA A 306 1.37 -23.09 -11.67
N PHE A 307 2.14 -22.90 -10.62
CA PHE A 307 3.60 -22.84 -10.68
C PHE A 307 4.27 -24.20 -10.89
N GLY A 308 3.59 -25.31 -10.58
CA GLY A 308 4.18 -26.63 -10.56
C GLY A 308 5.16 -26.87 -9.41
N ILE A 309 4.93 -26.18 -8.28
CA ILE A 309 5.76 -26.20 -7.07
C ILE A 309 4.90 -26.33 -5.80
N ARG A 310 5.56 -26.43 -4.65
CA ARG A 310 4.87 -26.65 -3.36
C ARG A 310 4.16 -25.39 -2.84
N LEU A 311 4.81 -24.22 -2.87
CA LEU A 311 4.32 -23.02 -2.21
C LEU A 311 3.78 -21.95 -3.20
N PRO A 312 2.73 -21.18 -2.84
CA PRO A 312 2.23 -20.07 -3.66
C PRO A 312 3.10 -18.82 -3.55
N VAL A 313 4.42 -18.99 -3.55
CA VAL A 313 5.42 -17.95 -3.30
C VAL A 313 6.38 -17.85 -4.46
N ALA A 314 6.63 -16.63 -4.91
CA ALA A 314 7.67 -16.32 -5.88
C ALA A 314 8.72 -15.36 -5.27
N GLN A 315 9.99 -15.65 -5.49
CA GLN A 315 11.08 -14.71 -5.29
C GLN A 315 11.19 -13.83 -6.52
N GLY A 316 10.94 -12.53 -6.37
CA GLY A 316 10.91 -11.57 -7.48
C GLY A 316 12.29 -11.29 -8.07
N PRO A 317 12.38 -10.98 -9.38
CA PRO A 317 13.65 -10.64 -10.00
C PRO A 317 14.19 -9.32 -9.43
N MET A 318 15.37 -9.38 -8.84
CA MET A 318 16.09 -8.25 -8.23
C MET A 318 17.41 -8.02 -8.96
N THR A 319 17.50 -6.90 -9.69
CA THR A 319 18.70 -6.52 -10.45
C THR A 319 19.96 -6.56 -9.58
N GLN A 320 21.03 -7.23 -10.04
CA GLN A 320 22.31 -7.41 -9.33
C GLN A 320 22.17 -8.09 -7.95
N VAL A 321 21.08 -8.80 -7.69
CA VAL A 321 20.86 -9.57 -6.46
C VAL A 321 20.46 -11.01 -6.82
N SER A 322 19.33 -11.21 -7.51
CA SER A 322 18.87 -12.55 -7.89
C SER A 322 19.43 -12.98 -9.26
N ASP A 323 20.72 -12.85 -9.42
CA ASP A 323 21.50 -13.23 -10.62
C ASP A 323 22.43 -14.43 -10.39
N GLN A 324 22.31 -15.10 -9.22
CA GLN A 324 23.14 -16.22 -8.81
C GLN A 324 22.35 -17.53 -8.82
N ALA A 325 22.87 -18.55 -9.51
CA ALA A 325 22.23 -19.87 -9.59
C ALA A 325 22.07 -20.55 -8.23
N GLY A 326 23.05 -20.41 -7.33
CA GLY A 326 22.97 -20.96 -5.97
C GLY A 326 21.86 -20.34 -5.13
N PHE A 327 21.59 -19.05 -5.30
CA PHE A 327 20.47 -18.39 -4.62
C PHE A 327 19.10 -18.85 -5.16
N ALA A 328 19.00 -19.00 -6.49
CA ALA A 328 17.80 -19.56 -7.11
C ALA A 328 17.55 -21.02 -6.64
N ASP A 329 18.61 -21.81 -6.50
CA ASP A 329 18.57 -23.16 -5.98
C ASP A 329 18.04 -23.22 -4.53
N ALA A 330 18.56 -22.37 -3.66
CA ALA A 330 18.12 -22.29 -2.27
C ALA A 330 16.61 -21.95 -2.14
N VAL A 331 16.11 -21.04 -2.98
CA VAL A 331 14.68 -20.67 -3.03
C VAL A 331 13.83 -21.86 -3.52
N ALA A 332 14.26 -22.54 -4.60
CA ALA A 332 13.53 -23.66 -5.19
C ALA A 332 13.59 -24.91 -4.32
N ALA A 333 14.69 -25.14 -3.60
CA ALA A 333 14.83 -26.27 -2.69
C ALA A 333 13.79 -26.26 -1.56
N ASP A 334 13.40 -25.07 -1.11
CA ASP A 334 12.33 -24.91 -0.10
C ASP A 334 10.91 -24.79 -0.73
N GLY A 335 10.78 -24.98 -2.06
CA GLY A 335 9.49 -25.13 -2.74
C GLY A 335 8.83 -23.84 -3.20
N ALA A 336 9.56 -22.73 -3.31
CA ALA A 336 9.09 -21.49 -3.94
C ALA A 336 9.65 -21.31 -5.35
N LEU A 337 9.10 -20.38 -6.14
CA LEU A 337 9.51 -20.12 -7.53
C LEU A 337 10.56 -19.00 -7.58
N PRO A 338 11.84 -19.29 -7.88
CA PRO A 338 12.85 -18.27 -8.07
C PRO A 338 12.78 -17.62 -9.44
N PHE A 339 13.08 -16.31 -9.53
CA PHE A 339 13.28 -15.58 -10.77
C PHE A 339 14.68 -14.99 -10.86
N VAL A 340 15.45 -15.41 -11.87
CA VAL A 340 16.77 -14.85 -12.20
C VAL A 340 16.59 -13.52 -12.92
N ALA A 341 17.20 -12.45 -12.41
CA ALA A 341 17.10 -11.11 -12.99
C ALA A 341 18.11 -10.91 -14.11
N LEU A 342 17.64 -10.76 -15.35
CA LEU A 342 18.50 -10.49 -16.50
C LEU A 342 18.91 -9.01 -16.61
N ALA A 343 18.06 -8.12 -16.14
CA ALA A 343 18.30 -6.67 -16.22
C ALA A 343 18.78 -6.22 -17.61
N LEU A 344 19.94 -5.57 -17.70
CA LEU A 344 20.59 -5.15 -18.95
C LEU A 344 21.75 -6.07 -19.36
N ALA A 345 21.76 -7.34 -18.93
CA ALA A 345 22.77 -8.31 -19.37
C ALA A 345 22.71 -8.51 -20.88
N ASN A 346 23.88 -8.49 -21.52
CA ASN A 346 23.99 -8.82 -22.95
C ASN A 346 23.77 -10.32 -23.19
N GLY A 347 23.71 -10.75 -24.46
CA GLY A 347 23.43 -12.14 -24.82
C GLY A 347 24.44 -13.15 -24.22
N ALA A 348 25.73 -12.81 -24.18
CA ALA A 348 26.77 -13.69 -23.60
C ALA A 348 26.61 -13.83 -22.06
N GLN A 349 26.36 -12.73 -21.37
CA GLN A 349 26.12 -12.72 -19.93
C GLN A 349 24.83 -13.47 -19.59
N THR A 350 23.75 -13.22 -20.34
CA THR A 350 22.48 -13.93 -20.20
C THR A 350 22.69 -15.44 -20.37
N ARG A 351 23.41 -15.87 -21.42
CA ARG A 351 23.69 -17.28 -21.64
C ARG A 351 24.46 -17.90 -20.47
N ALA A 352 25.51 -17.25 -19.99
CA ALA A 352 26.29 -17.76 -18.87
C ALA A 352 25.43 -17.98 -17.63
N MET A 353 24.64 -16.96 -17.21
CA MET A 353 23.72 -17.05 -16.06
C MET A 353 22.68 -18.16 -16.24
N LEU A 354 22.04 -18.24 -17.40
CA LEU A 354 20.93 -19.18 -17.59
C LEU A 354 21.42 -20.63 -17.79
N VAL A 355 22.58 -20.86 -18.39
CA VAL A 355 23.18 -22.21 -18.49
C VAL A 355 23.53 -22.73 -17.09
N GLU A 356 24.15 -21.91 -16.26
CA GLU A 356 24.46 -22.25 -14.87
C GLU A 356 23.19 -22.54 -14.08
N THR A 357 22.19 -21.63 -14.14
CA THR A 357 20.92 -21.81 -13.46
C THR A 357 20.21 -23.08 -13.93
N HIS A 358 20.12 -23.32 -15.23
CA HIS A 358 19.47 -24.51 -15.79
C HIS A 358 20.11 -25.81 -15.27
N ALA A 359 21.44 -25.85 -15.23
CA ALA A 359 22.19 -27.01 -14.71
C ALA A 359 21.93 -27.21 -13.20
N THR A 360 21.97 -26.13 -12.43
CA THR A 360 21.77 -26.14 -10.97
C THR A 360 20.33 -26.52 -10.59
N MET A 361 19.35 -26.05 -11.32
CA MET A 361 17.92 -26.32 -11.04
C MET A 361 17.52 -27.78 -11.27
N SER A 362 18.26 -28.56 -12.06
CA SER A 362 18.05 -30.00 -12.24
C SER A 362 16.57 -30.38 -12.55
N GLY A 363 15.92 -29.61 -13.42
CA GLY A 363 14.53 -29.84 -13.85
C GLY A 363 13.43 -29.25 -12.93
N ARG A 364 13.80 -28.62 -11.82
CA ARG A 364 12.83 -27.87 -10.99
C ARG A 364 12.36 -26.60 -11.71
N PRO A 365 11.11 -26.14 -11.49
CA PRO A 365 10.61 -24.88 -12.03
C PRO A 365 11.44 -23.67 -11.57
N TRP A 366 11.69 -22.76 -12.51
CA TRP A 366 12.35 -21.47 -12.29
C TRP A 366 11.95 -20.48 -13.37
N GLY A 367 12.19 -19.21 -13.15
CA GLY A 367 11.82 -18.15 -14.07
C GLY A 367 12.93 -17.13 -14.32
N VAL A 368 12.66 -16.24 -15.26
CA VAL A 368 13.52 -15.10 -15.60
C VAL A 368 12.76 -13.79 -15.45
N GLY A 369 13.46 -12.73 -15.00
CA GLY A 369 12.98 -11.37 -14.99
C GLY A 369 13.60 -10.55 -16.11
N MET A 370 12.76 -10.01 -16.99
CA MET A 370 13.15 -9.20 -18.14
C MET A 370 12.62 -7.78 -18.03
N LEU A 371 13.32 -6.82 -18.63
CA LEU A 371 12.86 -5.45 -18.77
C LEU A 371 12.25 -5.24 -20.17
N GLY A 372 10.93 -5.03 -20.24
CA GLY A 372 10.23 -4.76 -21.50
C GLY A 372 10.60 -3.42 -22.14
N SER A 373 11.27 -2.53 -21.38
CA SER A 373 11.80 -1.24 -21.83
C SER A 373 13.28 -1.23 -22.13
N ALA A 374 13.99 -2.38 -22.03
CA ALA A 374 15.41 -2.47 -22.38
C ALA A 374 15.63 -2.15 -23.87
N PRO A 375 16.86 -1.76 -24.29
CA PRO A 375 17.22 -1.60 -25.71
C PRO A 375 16.88 -2.85 -26.52
N GLU A 376 16.46 -2.67 -27.76
CA GLU A 376 15.94 -3.74 -28.62
C GLU A 376 16.98 -4.84 -28.90
N ASP A 377 18.24 -4.47 -29.07
CA ASP A 377 19.36 -5.39 -29.24
C ASP A 377 19.57 -6.29 -27.99
N ILE A 378 19.45 -5.72 -26.80
CA ILE A 378 19.53 -6.47 -25.54
C ILE A 378 18.31 -7.39 -25.42
N GLN A 379 17.08 -6.87 -25.67
CA GLN A 379 15.88 -7.67 -25.59
C GLN A 379 15.94 -8.87 -26.54
N SER A 380 16.33 -8.65 -27.80
CA SER A 380 16.43 -9.72 -28.80
C SER A 380 17.45 -10.78 -28.37
N ALA A 381 18.65 -10.35 -27.96
CA ALA A 381 19.69 -11.26 -27.51
C ALA A 381 19.30 -12.08 -26.26
N GLN A 382 18.58 -11.45 -25.31
CA GLN A 382 18.03 -12.14 -24.14
C GLN A 382 16.96 -13.16 -24.55
N LEU A 383 16.03 -12.75 -25.42
CA LEU A 383 14.91 -13.59 -25.87
C LEU A 383 15.38 -14.86 -26.60
N ASP A 384 16.44 -14.76 -27.41
CA ASP A 384 17.02 -15.91 -28.09
C ASP A 384 17.54 -16.96 -27.10
N VAL A 385 18.28 -16.52 -26.07
CA VAL A 385 18.80 -17.42 -25.02
C VAL A 385 17.66 -18.00 -24.16
N VAL A 386 16.67 -17.19 -23.82
CA VAL A 386 15.50 -17.61 -23.01
C VAL A 386 14.70 -18.67 -23.75
N ARG A 387 14.48 -18.51 -25.06
CA ARG A 387 13.79 -19.49 -25.91
C ARG A 387 14.57 -20.81 -26.05
N GLU A 388 15.87 -20.73 -26.05
CA GLU A 388 16.72 -21.93 -26.13
C GLU A 388 16.71 -22.73 -24.82
N LEU A 389 16.92 -22.06 -23.68
CA LEU A 389 17.04 -22.71 -22.37
C LEU A 389 15.71 -22.97 -21.66
N LYS A 390 14.62 -22.36 -22.14
CA LYS A 390 13.23 -22.59 -21.74
C LYS A 390 13.02 -22.63 -20.21
N PRO A 391 13.25 -21.52 -19.48
CA PRO A 391 12.75 -21.43 -18.13
C PRO A 391 11.24 -21.64 -18.12
N THR A 392 10.67 -22.16 -17.03
CA THR A 392 9.23 -22.44 -16.97
C THR A 392 8.39 -21.18 -16.93
N HIS A 393 8.94 -20.10 -16.39
CA HIS A 393 8.24 -18.84 -16.16
C HIS A 393 9.07 -17.62 -16.60
N ALA A 394 8.38 -16.50 -16.83
CA ALA A 394 9.00 -15.20 -17.02
C ALA A 394 8.17 -14.10 -16.33
N ILE A 395 8.84 -13.04 -15.88
CA ILE A 395 8.21 -11.76 -15.50
C ILE A 395 8.78 -10.68 -16.42
N VAL A 396 7.90 -9.93 -17.11
CA VAL A 396 8.31 -8.79 -17.95
C VAL A 396 7.89 -7.50 -17.27
N ALA A 397 8.85 -6.82 -16.66
CA ALA A 397 8.62 -5.52 -16.04
C ALA A 397 8.52 -4.42 -17.11
N SER A 398 7.54 -3.51 -17.01
CA SER A 398 7.22 -2.52 -18.06
C SER A 398 7.03 -3.16 -19.45
N GLY A 399 6.51 -4.40 -19.47
CA GLY A 399 6.29 -5.18 -20.69
C GLY A 399 4.96 -4.86 -21.37
N ARG A 400 4.84 -5.36 -22.60
CA ARG A 400 3.62 -5.29 -23.41
C ARG A 400 3.03 -6.68 -23.60
N PRO A 401 1.72 -6.81 -23.84
CA PRO A 401 1.09 -8.11 -24.11
C PRO A 401 1.76 -8.90 -25.26
N SER A 402 2.23 -8.21 -26.32
CA SER A 402 2.93 -8.87 -27.43
C SER A 402 4.25 -9.55 -27.01
N GLN A 403 4.98 -8.96 -26.06
CA GLN A 403 6.22 -9.57 -25.53
C GLN A 403 5.89 -10.81 -24.68
N ALA A 404 4.85 -10.75 -23.87
CA ALA A 404 4.36 -11.90 -23.11
C ALA A 404 3.90 -13.01 -24.05
N GLN A 405 3.13 -12.68 -25.07
CA GLN A 405 2.62 -13.65 -26.07
C GLN A 405 3.77 -14.36 -26.79
N ALA A 406 4.86 -13.66 -27.13
CA ALA A 406 6.03 -14.25 -27.79
C ALA A 406 6.76 -15.28 -26.90
N LEU A 407 6.76 -15.09 -25.58
CA LEU A 407 7.30 -16.05 -24.60
C LEU A 407 6.32 -17.22 -24.37
N GLU A 408 5.04 -16.94 -24.29
CA GLU A 408 3.99 -17.96 -24.15
C GLU A 408 3.94 -18.93 -25.34
N GLN A 409 4.15 -18.43 -26.56
CA GLN A 409 4.29 -19.27 -27.75
C GLN A 409 5.50 -20.21 -27.69
N ALA A 410 6.54 -19.82 -26.94
CA ALA A 410 7.69 -20.69 -26.65
C ALA A 410 7.45 -21.67 -25.48
N GLY A 411 6.26 -21.65 -24.86
CA GLY A 411 5.89 -22.48 -23.72
C GLY A 411 6.31 -21.92 -22.35
N ILE A 412 6.64 -20.63 -22.28
CA ILE A 412 7.10 -19.96 -21.06
C ILE A 412 5.93 -19.14 -20.47
N ARG A 413 5.47 -19.50 -19.28
CA ARG A 413 4.35 -18.81 -18.59
C ARG A 413 4.79 -17.41 -18.18
N THR A 414 4.15 -16.39 -18.72
CA THR A 414 4.67 -15.02 -18.62
C THR A 414 3.75 -14.08 -17.86
N PHE A 415 4.27 -13.47 -16.80
CA PHE A 415 3.61 -12.45 -15.99
C PHE A 415 3.97 -11.06 -16.47
N LEU A 416 2.99 -10.17 -16.55
CA LEU A 416 3.14 -8.75 -16.84
C LEU A 416 2.94 -7.91 -15.58
N HIS A 417 3.80 -6.91 -15.35
CA HIS A 417 3.53 -5.90 -14.36
C HIS A 417 2.40 -4.98 -14.83
N ALA A 418 1.25 -5.06 -14.20
CA ALA A 418 0.16 -4.12 -14.36
C ALA A 418 0.27 -3.03 -13.27
N SER A 419 0.78 -1.85 -13.64
CA SER A 419 1.06 -0.77 -12.68
C SER A 419 -0.14 0.12 -12.38
N SER A 420 -1.26 -0.06 -13.09
CA SER A 420 -2.50 0.69 -12.88
C SER A 420 -3.72 -0.14 -13.30
N PRO A 421 -4.93 0.22 -12.83
CA PRO A 421 -6.18 -0.41 -13.28
C PRO A 421 -6.46 -0.22 -14.78
N VAL A 422 -6.06 0.91 -15.35
CA VAL A 422 -6.22 1.19 -16.79
C VAL A 422 -5.37 0.23 -17.62
N LEU A 423 -4.09 0.13 -17.28
CA LEU A 423 -3.17 -0.79 -17.96
C LEU A 423 -3.60 -2.26 -17.83
N LEU A 424 -4.18 -2.63 -16.69
CA LEU A 424 -4.72 -3.98 -16.48
C LEU A 424 -5.87 -4.28 -17.44
N ARG A 425 -6.80 -3.33 -17.68
CA ARG A 425 -7.88 -3.51 -18.66
C ARG A 425 -7.32 -3.72 -20.07
N GLU A 426 -6.39 -2.87 -20.49
CA GLU A 426 -5.74 -3.00 -21.81
C GLU A 426 -5.06 -4.38 -21.96
N PHE A 427 -4.41 -4.88 -20.92
CA PHE A 427 -3.77 -6.18 -20.96
C PHE A 427 -4.77 -7.34 -21.01
N LEU A 428 -5.88 -7.26 -20.28
CA LEU A 428 -6.98 -8.24 -20.35
C LEU A 428 -7.62 -8.26 -21.74
N GLU A 429 -7.89 -7.10 -22.32
CA GLU A 429 -8.43 -6.96 -23.69
C GLU A 429 -7.48 -7.55 -24.74
N ALA A 430 -6.17 -7.44 -24.52
CA ALA A 430 -5.15 -8.06 -25.37
C ALA A 430 -4.96 -9.57 -25.10
N GLY A 431 -5.75 -10.17 -24.19
CA GLY A 431 -5.75 -11.61 -23.89
C GLY A 431 -4.70 -12.06 -22.89
N ALA A 432 -3.99 -11.16 -22.21
CA ALA A 432 -3.09 -11.53 -21.11
C ALA A 432 -3.90 -12.03 -19.91
N CYS A 433 -3.35 -13.01 -19.17
CA CYS A 433 -4.01 -13.63 -18.04
C CYS A 433 -3.11 -13.81 -16.80
N ARG A 434 -1.85 -13.37 -16.85
CA ARG A 434 -0.89 -13.47 -15.75
C ARG A 434 -0.31 -12.11 -15.39
N PHE A 435 -0.50 -11.71 -14.12
CA PHE A 435 -0.21 -10.36 -13.68
C PHE A 435 0.59 -10.31 -12.38
N VAL A 436 1.45 -9.31 -12.27
CA VAL A 436 2.04 -8.87 -11.01
C VAL A 436 1.46 -7.51 -10.65
N PHE A 437 0.84 -7.39 -9.48
CA PHE A 437 0.34 -6.15 -8.91
C PHE A 437 1.33 -5.64 -7.85
N LYS A 438 2.08 -4.62 -8.21
CA LYS A 438 3.23 -4.16 -7.45
C LYS A 438 2.97 -2.78 -6.85
N GLY A 439 2.75 -2.71 -5.52
CA GLY A 439 2.62 -1.46 -4.78
C GLY A 439 3.95 -0.70 -4.66
N SER A 440 3.86 0.58 -4.33
CA SER A 440 5.02 1.47 -4.15
C SER A 440 5.89 1.11 -2.93
N GLU A 441 5.44 0.21 -2.07
CA GLU A 441 6.21 -0.37 -0.95
C GLU A 441 7.40 -1.22 -1.41
N CYS A 442 7.42 -1.64 -2.66
CA CYS A 442 8.52 -2.42 -3.23
C CYS A 442 9.84 -1.63 -3.29
N GLY A 443 10.96 -2.35 -3.30
CA GLY A 443 12.28 -1.80 -3.66
C GLY A 443 12.47 -1.72 -5.15
N GLY A 444 13.39 -0.85 -5.59
CA GLY A 444 13.68 -0.60 -7.00
C GLY A 444 12.60 0.26 -7.68
N PRO A 445 12.44 0.15 -9.01
CA PRO A 445 11.45 0.94 -9.74
C PRO A 445 10.04 0.70 -9.22
N VAL A 446 9.32 1.78 -8.88
CA VAL A 446 7.95 1.74 -8.35
C VAL A 446 7.04 2.70 -9.08
N GLY A 447 5.75 2.34 -9.14
CA GLY A 447 4.68 3.23 -9.58
C GLY A 447 4.24 4.17 -8.45
N PRO A 448 3.32 5.10 -8.73
CA PRO A 448 2.84 6.08 -7.75
C PRO A 448 1.89 5.48 -6.70
N TRP A 449 1.26 4.35 -6.99
CA TRP A 449 0.22 3.78 -6.16
C TRP A 449 0.76 2.94 -5.00
N SER A 450 0.28 3.21 -3.79
CA SER A 450 0.44 2.30 -2.66
C SER A 450 -0.36 1.01 -2.85
N GLY A 451 0.04 -0.05 -2.16
CA GLY A 451 -0.55 -1.39 -2.34
C GLY A 451 -2.05 -1.43 -2.13
N PHE A 452 -2.57 -0.89 -1.02
CA PHE A 452 -3.99 -0.96 -0.71
C PHE A 452 -4.89 -0.34 -1.79
N PRO A 453 -4.75 0.94 -2.18
CA PRO A 453 -5.58 1.50 -3.24
C PRO A 453 -5.36 0.80 -4.60
N LEU A 454 -4.13 0.40 -4.93
CA LEU A 454 -3.83 -0.31 -6.16
C LEU A 454 -4.55 -1.67 -6.22
N TRP A 455 -4.39 -2.50 -5.18
CA TRP A 455 -5.01 -3.83 -5.14
C TRP A 455 -6.53 -3.76 -5.08
N GLU A 456 -7.10 -2.84 -4.30
CA GLU A 456 -8.55 -2.60 -4.28
C GLU A 456 -9.09 -2.28 -5.69
N ALA A 457 -8.38 -1.42 -6.43
CA ALA A 457 -8.76 -1.01 -7.78
C ALA A 457 -8.58 -2.14 -8.81
N GLN A 458 -7.44 -2.84 -8.79
CA GLN A 458 -7.12 -3.89 -9.77
C GLN A 458 -7.97 -5.14 -9.58
N LEU A 459 -8.22 -5.54 -8.34
CA LEU A 459 -9.10 -6.69 -8.07
C LEU A 459 -10.54 -6.40 -8.47
N ALA A 460 -11.00 -5.14 -8.35
CA ALA A 460 -12.30 -4.73 -8.88
C ALA A 460 -12.37 -4.84 -10.42
N VAL A 461 -11.27 -4.50 -11.12
CA VAL A 461 -11.19 -4.69 -12.58
C VAL A 461 -11.28 -6.18 -12.96
N LEU A 462 -10.61 -7.06 -12.20
CA LEU A 462 -10.70 -8.51 -12.44
C LEU A 462 -12.09 -9.06 -12.15
N GLU A 463 -12.77 -8.61 -11.09
CA GLU A 463 -14.16 -9.02 -10.81
C GLU A 463 -15.12 -8.58 -11.90
N ASP A 464 -14.98 -7.35 -12.39
CA ASP A 464 -15.76 -6.83 -13.50
C ASP A 464 -15.51 -7.65 -14.79
N PHE A 465 -14.26 -7.88 -15.13
CA PHE A 465 -13.89 -8.74 -16.26
C PHE A 465 -14.53 -10.14 -16.13
N LEU A 466 -14.40 -10.77 -14.97
CA LEU A 466 -14.96 -12.10 -14.73
C LEU A 466 -16.50 -12.13 -14.72
N SER A 467 -17.18 -11.01 -14.50
CA SER A 467 -18.64 -10.94 -14.56
C SER A 467 -19.18 -11.04 -16.00
N HIS A 468 -18.34 -10.70 -16.99
CA HIS A 468 -18.68 -10.71 -18.42
C HIS A 468 -17.98 -11.84 -19.20
N ALA A 469 -16.97 -12.49 -18.59
CA ALA A 469 -16.19 -13.55 -19.21
C ALA A 469 -16.84 -14.93 -19.03
N GLY A 470 -16.44 -15.91 -19.87
CA GLY A 470 -16.91 -17.30 -19.74
C GLY A 470 -16.44 -17.98 -18.44
N GLU A 471 -17.10 -19.07 -18.07
CA GLU A 471 -16.91 -19.79 -16.79
C GLU A 471 -15.44 -20.22 -16.53
N ASP A 472 -14.70 -20.61 -17.56
CA ASP A 472 -13.30 -21.05 -17.44
C ASP A 472 -12.29 -19.91 -17.31
N SER A 473 -12.73 -18.66 -17.45
CA SER A 473 -11.82 -17.49 -17.47
C SER A 473 -11.10 -17.28 -16.13
N ALA A 474 -11.78 -17.57 -15.02
CA ALA A 474 -11.22 -17.45 -13.68
C ALA A 474 -10.01 -18.39 -13.47
N GLN A 475 -10.10 -19.63 -13.94
CA GLN A 475 -9.04 -20.64 -13.80
C GLN A 475 -7.79 -20.32 -14.64
N ARG A 476 -7.92 -19.45 -15.64
CA ARG A 476 -6.80 -18.98 -16.47
C ARG A 476 -6.05 -17.81 -15.86
N LEU A 477 -6.69 -17.09 -14.94
CA LEU A 477 -6.09 -15.92 -14.31
C LEU A 477 -5.14 -16.32 -13.19
N GLU A 478 -3.94 -15.73 -13.21
CA GLU A 478 -2.90 -15.89 -12.21
C GLU A 478 -2.42 -14.52 -11.76
N VAL A 479 -2.44 -14.26 -10.47
CA VAL A 479 -2.10 -12.95 -9.89
C VAL A 479 -1.07 -13.11 -8.79
N LEU A 480 0.01 -12.35 -8.88
CA LEU A 480 1.01 -12.19 -7.85
C LEU A 480 0.89 -10.79 -7.23
N LEU A 481 0.61 -10.73 -5.93
CA LEU A 481 0.61 -9.47 -5.19
C LEU A 481 1.99 -9.21 -4.59
N ALA A 482 2.51 -7.99 -4.77
CA ALA A 482 3.87 -7.61 -4.41
C ALA A 482 3.93 -6.23 -3.75
N GLY A 483 4.79 -6.10 -2.74
CA GLY A 483 5.00 -4.88 -1.96
C GLY A 483 4.70 -5.07 -0.48
N GLY A 484 5.69 -4.87 0.39
CA GLY A 484 5.52 -4.94 1.84
C GLY A 484 5.25 -6.33 2.44
N VAL A 485 5.21 -7.41 1.64
CA VAL A 485 4.96 -8.78 2.11
C VAL A 485 6.26 -9.40 2.66
N HIS A 486 6.23 -9.88 3.93
CA HIS A 486 7.43 -10.43 4.56
C HIS A 486 7.18 -11.31 5.81
N ASN A 487 5.93 -11.44 6.27
CA ASN A 487 5.57 -12.19 7.47
C ASN A 487 4.11 -12.66 7.43
N GLU A 488 3.67 -13.35 8.50
CA GLU A 488 2.32 -13.91 8.64
C GLU A 488 1.22 -12.87 8.45
N ARG A 489 1.37 -11.70 9.09
CA ARG A 489 0.38 -10.63 9.06
C ARG A 489 0.20 -10.08 7.66
N SER A 490 1.30 -9.76 6.97
CA SER A 490 1.26 -9.19 5.62
C SER A 490 0.70 -10.17 4.59
N ALA A 491 1.10 -11.44 4.65
CA ALA A 491 0.59 -12.47 3.75
C ALA A 491 -0.90 -12.77 4.00
N ALA A 492 -1.33 -12.80 5.27
CA ALA A 492 -2.74 -12.95 5.63
C ALA A 492 -3.60 -11.79 5.11
N MET A 493 -3.12 -10.53 5.23
CA MET A 493 -3.82 -9.38 4.67
C MET A 493 -3.96 -9.48 3.15
N VAL A 494 -2.89 -9.84 2.45
CA VAL A 494 -2.90 -10.00 0.99
C VAL A 494 -3.86 -11.12 0.55
N ALA A 495 -3.83 -12.28 1.22
CA ALA A 495 -4.75 -13.37 0.93
C ALA A 495 -6.22 -12.97 1.18
N THR A 496 -6.48 -12.18 2.22
CA THR A 496 -7.82 -11.65 2.53
C THR A 496 -8.32 -10.71 1.43
N ILE A 497 -7.47 -9.79 0.94
CA ILE A 497 -7.82 -8.89 -0.18
C ILE A 497 -8.22 -9.69 -1.42
N ALA A 498 -7.51 -10.78 -1.70
CA ALA A 498 -7.72 -11.61 -2.89
C ALA A 498 -8.79 -12.69 -2.73
N ALA A 499 -9.29 -12.94 -1.52
CA ALA A 499 -10.21 -14.04 -1.22
C ALA A 499 -11.45 -14.09 -2.15
N PRO A 500 -12.11 -12.97 -2.52
CA PRO A 500 -13.25 -13.01 -3.44
C PRO A 500 -12.91 -13.58 -4.83
N LEU A 501 -11.71 -13.32 -5.35
CA LEU A 501 -11.24 -13.87 -6.61
C LEU A 501 -10.79 -15.32 -6.47
N THR A 502 -10.11 -15.65 -5.37
CA THR A 502 -9.71 -17.03 -5.06
C THR A 502 -10.93 -17.95 -4.96
N ALA A 503 -12.02 -17.49 -4.34
CA ALA A 503 -13.29 -18.22 -4.28
C ALA A 503 -13.89 -18.51 -5.66
N ARG A 504 -13.57 -17.69 -6.67
CA ARG A 504 -13.97 -17.88 -8.07
C ARG A 504 -13.00 -18.76 -8.88
N GLY A 505 -11.91 -19.22 -8.28
CA GLY A 505 -10.92 -20.09 -8.92
C GLY A 505 -9.68 -19.37 -9.51
N VAL A 506 -9.52 -18.05 -9.30
CA VAL A 506 -8.30 -17.32 -9.68
C VAL A 506 -7.12 -17.80 -8.84
N ALA A 507 -6.01 -18.11 -9.48
CA ALA A 507 -4.78 -18.48 -8.79
C ALA A 507 -4.09 -17.21 -8.25
N VAL A 508 -3.96 -17.13 -6.92
CA VAL A 508 -3.34 -15.98 -6.25
C VAL A 508 -2.14 -16.43 -5.43
N GLY A 509 -1.04 -15.69 -5.54
CA GLY A 509 0.19 -15.91 -4.78
C GLY A 509 0.86 -14.59 -4.39
N VAL A 510 1.97 -14.70 -3.67
CA VAL A 510 2.78 -13.56 -3.24
C VAL A 510 4.12 -13.51 -3.95
N LEU A 511 4.57 -12.31 -4.31
CA LEU A 511 5.89 -12.05 -4.86
C LEU A 511 6.67 -11.20 -3.86
N MET A 512 7.81 -11.72 -3.40
CA MET A 512 8.67 -11.03 -2.45
C MET A 512 10.03 -10.69 -3.06
N GLY A 513 10.56 -9.51 -2.74
CA GLY A 513 11.92 -9.07 -3.08
C GLY A 513 12.71 -8.78 -1.80
N THR A 514 12.49 -7.62 -1.21
CA THR A 514 13.25 -7.12 -0.05
C THR A 514 13.30 -8.09 1.14
N ALA A 515 12.25 -8.89 1.35
CA ALA A 515 12.23 -9.88 2.42
C ALA A 515 13.39 -10.90 2.32
N TYR A 516 13.78 -11.27 1.10
CA TYR A 516 14.91 -12.17 0.86
C TYR A 516 16.28 -11.55 1.16
N LEU A 517 16.41 -10.22 1.20
CA LEU A 517 17.67 -9.57 1.60
C LEU A 517 18.02 -9.83 3.08
N PHE A 518 17.06 -10.29 3.87
CA PHE A 518 17.23 -10.66 5.27
C PHE A 518 17.58 -12.14 5.47
N THR A 519 17.63 -12.95 4.40
CA THR A 519 17.95 -14.37 4.52
C THR A 519 19.46 -14.60 4.61
N GLU A 520 19.85 -15.61 5.35
CA GLU A 520 21.25 -16.03 5.48
C GLU A 520 21.78 -16.47 4.11
N GLU A 521 20.96 -17.19 3.37
CA GLU A 521 21.28 -17.74 2.04
C GLU A 521 21.53 -16.65 0.98
N ALA A 522 20.98 -15.44 1.16
CA ALA A 522 21.28 -14.33 0.24
C ALA A 522 22.75 -13.90 0.31
N VAL A 523 23.38 -14.01 1.48
CA VAL A 523 24.80 -13.74 1.67
C VAL A 523 25.64 -14.97 1.31
N GLU A 524 25.26 -16.14 1.78
CA GLU A 524 25.99 -17.40 1.57
C GLU A 524 26.13 -17.75 0.10
N ASN A 525 25.11 -17.49 -0.71
CA ASN A 525 25.11 -17.74 -2.16
C ASN A 525 25.54 -16.51 -2.99
N GLY A 526 26.13 -15.49 -2.39
CA GLY A 526 26.69 -14.35 -3.11
C GLY A 526 25.64 -13.46 -3.82
N ALA A 527 24.36 -13.57 -3.46
CA ALA A 527 23.34 -12.67 -3.97
C ALA A 527 23.61 -11.22 -3.52
N ILE A 528 24.00 -11.05 -2.27
CA ILE A 528 24.44 -9.77 -1.70
C ILE A 528 25.68 -9.92 -0.82
N GLN A 529 26.43 -8.82 -0.66
CA GLN A 529 27.53 -8.75 0.30
C GLN A 529 27.02 -8.57 1.74
N PRO A 530 27.78 -9.01 2.77
CA PRO A 530 27.40 -8.81 4.19
C PRO A 530 27.12 -7.35 4.55
N LEU A 531 27.85 -6.39 3.98
CA LEU A 531 27.60 -4.98 4.20
C LEU A 531 26.21 -4.57 3.73
N PHE A 532 25.78 -5.03 2.56
CA PHE A 532 24.43 -4.74 2.04
C PHE A 532 23.37 -5.18 3.05
N GLN A 533 23.45 -6.42 3.55
CA GLN A 533 22.51 -6.94 4.53
C GLN A 533 22.55 -6.13 5.85
N ARG A 534 23.74 -5.73 6.31
CA ARG A 534 23.85 -4.87 7.50
C ARG A 534 23.14 -3.52 7.32
N GLN A 535 23.30 -2.89 6.13
CA GLN A 535 22.65 -1.61 5.82
C GLN A 535 21.12 -1.74 5.78
N VAL A 536 20.60 -2.78 5.13
CA VAL A 536 19.15 -3.03 5.05
C VAL A 536 18.57 -3.29 6.45
N ARG A 537 19.25 -4.06 7.29
CA ARG A 537 18.82 -4.34 8.68
C ARG A 537 18.84 -3.10 9.60
N ALA A 538 19.72 -2.16 9.33
CA ALA A 538 19.86 -0.93 10.09
C ALA A 538 18.92 0.19 9.62
N ALA A 539 18.25 0.01 8.48
CA ALA A 539 17.41 1.04 7.89
C ALA A 539 16.23 1.44 8.82
N ARG A 540 15.95 2.73 8.89
CA ARG A 540 14.83 3.32 9.65
C ARG A 540 13.81 4.00 8.75
N ARG A 541 14.18 4.28 7.51
CA ARG A 541 13.32 4.85 6.47
C ARG A 541 13.81 4.40 5.09
N THR A 542 12.98 4.62 4.09
CA THR A 542 13.35 4.50 2.67
C THR A 542 13.27 5.85 1.99
N VAL A 543 13.88 5.99 0.83
CA VAL A 543 13.81 7.20 0.00
C VAL A 543 13.46 6.82 -1.43
N LEU A 544 12.78 7.74 -2.12
CA LEU A 544 12.52 7.63 -3.54
C LEU A 544 13.53 8.51 -4.29
N ILE A 545 14.27 7.91 -5.21
CA ILE A 545 15.16 8.64 -6.12
C ILE A 545 14.60 8.56 -7.54
N ARG A 546 14.75 9.63 -8.30
CA ARG A 546 14.32 9.66 -9.70
C ARG A 546 15.39 9.01 -10.57
N THR A 547 15.06 7.92 -11.25
CA THR A 547 15.99 7.19 -12.14
C THR A 547 15.84 7.58 -13.60
N ALA A 548 14.68 8.12 -13.98
CA ALA A 548 14.38 8.70 -15.29
C ALA A 548 13.15 9.59 -15.20
N ALA A 549 12.81 10.34 -16.25
CA ALA A 549 11.58 11.12 -16.31
C ALA A 549 10.35 10.21 -16.09
N GLY A 550 9.58 10.52 -15.05
CA GLY A 550 8.40 9.72 -14.66
C GLY A 550 8.72 8.38 -13.98
N HIS A 551 10.00 8.04 -13.77
CA HIS A 551 10.41 6.81 -13.09
C HIS A 551 11.12 7.10 -11.78
N VAL A 552 10.66 6.50 -10.71
CA VAL A 552 11.28 6.57 -9.40
C VAL A 552 11.66 5.17 -8.92
N ALA A 553 12.72 5.09 -8.11
CA ALA A 553 13.13 3.86 -7.47
C ALA A 553 13.23 4.06 -5.96
N ARG A 554 12.77 3.08 -5.20
CA ARG A 554 12.87 3.06 -3.74
C ARG A 554 14.16 2.38 -3.30
N CYS A 555 14.90 3.05 -2.43
CA CYS A 555 16.11 2.53 -1.79
C CYS A 555 16.19 2.96 -0.33
N ILE A 556 17.16 2.47 0.41
CA ILE A 556 17.49 3.01 1.74
C ILE A 556 18.45 4.20 1.63
N PRO A 557 18.40 5.17 2.57
CA PRO A 557 19.31 6.31 2.56
C PRO A 557 20.78 5.86 2.63
N SER A 558 21.62 6.42 1.78
CA SER A 558 23.07 6.25 1.77
C SER A 558 23.74 7.58 1.40
N PRO A 559 25.06 7.75 1.58
CA PRO A 559 25.75 8.92 1.04
C PRO A 559 25.44 9.12 -0.43
N PHE A 560 25.57 8.07 -1.26
CA PHE A 560 25.25 8.15 -2.68
C PHE A 560 23.81 8.63 -2.97
N SER A 561 22.80 8.11 -2.26
CA SER A 561 21.42 8.53 -2.52
C SER A 561 21.14 9.98 -2.18
N ARG A 562 21.87 10.58 -1.22
CA ARG A 562 21.82 12.02 -0.90
C ARG A 562 22.46 12.84 -2.00
N ASP A 563 23.70 12.50 -2.36
CA ASP A 563 24.42 13.17 -3.44
C ASP A 563 23.65 13.10 -4.76
N TYR A 564 22.97 11.97 -5.03
CA TYR A 564 22.13 11.78 -6.22
C TYR A 564 20.94 12.75 -6.25
N VAL A 565 20.26 12.97 -5.13
CA VAL A 565 19.13 13.91 -5.03
C VAL A 565 19.63 15.36 -5.20
N GLU A 566 20.79 15.69 -4.64
CA GLU A 566 21.42 16.99 -4.81
C GLU A 566 21.81 17.23 -6.28
N GLN A 567 22.46 16.25 -6.93
CA GLN A 567 22.80 16.33 -8.37
C GLN A 567 21.56 16.43 -9.25
N GLU A 568 20.48 15.70 -8.95
CA GLU A 568 19.23 15.83 -9.67
C GLU A 568 18.65 17.25 -9.59
N ALA A 569 18.73 17.87 -8.41
CA ALA A 569 18.28 19.24 -8.22
C ALA A 569 19.13 20.24 -9.03
N GLU A 570 20.46 20.08 -9.03
CA GLU A 570 21.39 20.90 -9.82
C GLU A 570 21.14 20.79 -11.33
N LEU A 571 20.97 19.56 -11.85
CA LEU A 571 20.68 19.31 -13.27
C LEU A 571 19.36 19.95 -13.74
N LYS A 572 18.40 20.13 -12.84
CA LYS A 572 17.13 20.82 -13.15
C LYS A 572 17.30 22.35 -13.22
N VAL A 573 18.23 22.90 -12.46
CA VAL A 573 18.56 24.34 -12.51
C VAL A 573 19.36 24.69 -13.76
N GLU A 574 20.23 23.79 -14.20
CA GLU A 574 20.92 23.90 -15.47
C GLU A 574 19.97 23.54 -16.61
N THR A 575 19.42 24.45 -17.33
CA THR A 575 18.51 24.27 -18.49
C THR A 575 18.94 23.17 -19.50
N MET A 576 19.21 21.97 -19.02
CA MET A 576 19.59 20.82 -19.84
C MET A 576 18.35 20.13 -20.42
N PRO A 577 18.43 19.61 -21.67
CA PRO A 577 17.35 18.78 -22.24
C PRO A 577 17.06 17.56 -21.36
N GLU A 578 15.79 17.26 -21.14
CA GLU A 578 15.32 16.16 -20.27
C GLU A 578 15.91 14.79 -20.67
N CYS A 579 16.16 14.57 -21.97
CA CYS A 579 16.82 13.35 -22.44
C CYS A 579 18.28 13.22 -21.97
N ARG A 580 19.02 14.32 -21.81
CA ARG A 580 20.39 14.31 -21.26
C ARG A 580 20.38 14.08 -19.76
N ILE A 581 19.49 14.71 -19.03
CA ILE A 581 19.30 14.47 -17.59
C ILE A 581 19.03 12.98 -17.37
N ARG A 582 18.14 12.40 -18.13
CA ARG A 582 17.82 10.97 -18.05
C ARG A 582 19.06 10.09 -18.27
N THR A 583 19.81 10.33 -19.31
CA THR A 583 21.01 9.50 -19.63
C THR A 583 22.05 9.58 -18.52
N GLU A 584 22.30 10.75 -17.94
CA GLU A 584 23.25 10.89 -16.83
C GLU A 584 22.77 10.21 -15.56
N LEU A 585 21.49 10.34 -15.23
CA LEU A 585 20.88 9.68 -14.06
C LEU A 585 20.88 8.16 -14.21
N GLU A 586 20.56 7.62 -15.41
CA GLU A 586 20.60 6.18 -15.69
C GLU A 586 22.05 5.64 -15.56
N ARG A 587 23.03 6.35 -16.07
CA ARG A 587 24.44 5.96 -15.97
C ARG A 587 24.90 5.89 -14.51
N LEU A 588 24.57 6.89 -13.73
CA LEU A 588 24.89 6.92 -12.30
C LEU A 588 24.25 5.74 -11.54
N HIS A 589 23.04 5.34 -11.91
CA HIS A 589 22.27 4.32 -11.20
C HIS A 589 22.82 2.90 -11.38
N VAL A 590 23.12 2.48 -12.62
CA VAL A 590 23.40 1.08 -12.94
C VAL A 590 24.68 0.53 -12.26
N GLU A 591 25.76 1.31 -12.23
CA GLU A 591 27.02 0.88 -11.62
C GLU A 591 26.95 0.83 -10.10
N ARG A 592 26.18 1.72 -9.49
CA ARG A 592 26.06 1.85 -8.02
C ARG A 592 25.31 0.69 -7.37
N LEU A 593 24.36 0.07 -8.10
CA LEU A 593 23.73 -1.18 -7.67
C LEU A 593 24.75 -2.32 -7.50
N ARG A 594 25.66 -2.50 -8.45
CA ARG A 594 26.69 -3.54 -8.39
C ARG A 594 27.68 -3.29 -7.25
N ILE A 595 28.09 -2.03 -7.05
CA ILE A 595 28.95 -1.65 -5.93
C ILE A 595 28.28 -2.04 -4.61
N ALA A 596 27.01 -1.73 -4.43
CA ALA A 596 26.30 -2.06 -3.20
C ALA A 596 26.12 -3.58 -3.00
N SER A 597 25.63 -4.30 -4.03
CA SER A 597 25.24 -5.71 -3.88
C SER A 597 26.40 -6.68 -3.99
N LYS A 598 27.37 -6.45 -4.91
CA LYS A 598 28.49 -7.38 -5.19
C LYS A 598 29.82 -6.90 -4.62
N GLY A 599 29.92 -5.65 -4.14
CA GLY A 599 31.21 -5.07 -3.77
C GLY A 599 32.17 -4.93 -4.97
N GLU A 600 31.61 -4.73 -6.16
CA GLU A 600 32.37 -4.62 -7.41
C GLU A 600 32.15 -3.28 -8.08
N GLY A 601 33.23 -2.62 -8.46
CA GLY A 601 33.20 -1.36 -9.20
C GLY A 601 34.21 -1.35 -10.34
N ARG A 602 34.07 -0.41 -11.27
CA ARG A 602 35.08 -0.23 -12.31
C ARG A 602 36.29 0.53 -11.75
N ASP A 603 37.48 0.09 -12.14
CA ASP A 603 38.73 0.80 -11.88
C ASP A 603 38.98 1.87 -12.94
N SER A 604 40.15 2.53 -12.85
CA SER A 604 40.57 3.56 -13.80
C SER A 604 40.78 3.04 -15.25
N THR A 605 40.87 1.75 -15.44
CA THR A 605 40.96 1.09 -16.77
C THR A 605 39.60 0.68 -17.31
N GLY A 606 38.53 0.79 -16.53
CA GLY A 606 37.19 0.33 -16.84
C GLY A 606 36.96 -1.15 -16.53
N ALA A 607 37.93 -1.85 -15.97
CA ALA A 607 37.77 -3.24 -15.55
C ALA A 607 37.01 -3.36 -14.21
N LEU A 608 36.23 -4.44 -14.06
CA LEU A 608 35.56 -4.73 -12.79
C LEU A 608 36.59 -5.22 -11.75
N SER A 609 36.59 -4.65 -10.59
CA SER A 609 37.45 -5.02 -9.47
C SER A 609 36.66 -4.95 -8.14
N GLN A 610 37.10 -5.71 -7.15
CA GLN A 610 36.55 -5.67 -5.81
C GLN A 610 36.81 -4.29 -5.18
N VAL A 611 35.81 -3.74 -4.50
CA VAL A 611 35.92 -2.49 -3.76
C VAL A 611 35.85 -2.75 -2.26
N GLY A 612 36.57 -1.92 -1.49
CA GLY A 612 36.50 -1.98 -0.02
C GLY A 612 35.14 -1.55 0.53
N GLU A 613 34.84 -1.93 1.79
CA GLU A 613 33.57 -1.61 2.44
C GLU A 613 33.30 -0.10 2.50
N GLU A 614 34.33 0.74 2.69
CA GLU A 614 34.18 2.21 2.70
C GLU A 614 33.63 2.72 1.36
N ARG A 615 34.21 2.28 0.23
CA ARG A 615 33.73 2.66 -1.09
C ARG A 615 32.35 2.07 -1.38
N GLN A 616 32.09 0.82 -0.95
CA GLN A 616 30.76 0.19 -1.06
C GLN A 616 29.69 1.01 -0.32
N LEU A 617 30.01 1.50 0.90
CA LEU A 617 29.09 2.30 1.70
C LEU A 617 28.83 3.68 1.09
N THR A 618 29.89 4.38 0.64
CA THR A 618 29.80 5.76 0.15
C THR A 618 29.25 5.88 -1.25
N GLU A 619 29.60 4.93 -2.15
CA GLU A 619 29.20 4.97 -3.54
C GLU A 619 28.07 4.01 -3.90
N GLY A 620 27.69 3.10 -3.00
CA GLY A 620 26.68 2.07 -3.26
C GLY A 620 25.25 2.58 -3.21
N LEU A 621 24.41 2.09 -4.14
CA LEU A 621 22.96 2.25 -4.11
C LEU A 621 22.31 0.99 -3.52
N PHE A 622 21.77 1.11 -2.31
CA PHE A 622 21.17 0.00 -1.59
C PHE A 622 19.66 -0.05 -1.85
N VAL A 623 19.26 -0.81 -2.87
CA VAL A 623 17.85 -0.93 -3.25
C VAL A 623 17.11 -1.85 -2.30
N ALA A 624 16.11 -1.31 -1.61
CA ALA A 624 15.20 -2.05 -0.74
C ALA A 624 13.85 -1.32 -0.61
N GLY A 625 12.77 -2.08 -0.41
CA GLY A 625 11.43 -1.56 -0.15
C GLY A 625 11.16 -1.31 1.32
N GLU A 626 9.91 -0.95 1.64
CA GLU A 626 9.49 -0.61 3.02
C GLU A 626 9.67 -1.75 4.02
N VAL A 627 9.79 -3.00 3.57
CA VAL A 627 10.17 -4.15 4.43
C VAL A 627 11.48 -3.89 5.19
N ALA A 628 12.40 -3.08 4.65
CA ALA A 628 13.63 -2.70 5.34
C ALA A 628 13.37 -1.90 6.62
N VAL A 629 12.24 -1.20 6.72
CA VAL A 629 11.81 -0.49 7.95
C VAL A 629 11.08 -1.43 8.92
N LEU A 630 10.44 -2.47 8.39
CA LEU A 630 9.58 -3.39 9.15
C LEU A 630 10.34 -4.57 9.78
N ARG A 631 11.56 -4.83 9.32
CA ARG A 631 12.35 -6.00 9.71
C ARG A 631 13.79 -5.60 10.05
N SER A 632 14.34 -6.16 11.12
CA SER A 632 15.71 -5.90 11.57
C SER A 632 16.54 -7.17 11.79
N ALA A 633 15.90 -8.33 11.93
CA ALA A 633 16.57 -9.60 12.17
C ALA A 633 16.75 -10.41 10.89
N THR A 634 17.86 -11.15 10.78
CA THR A 634 18.07 -12.18 9.76
C THR A 634 17.15 -13.37 9.97
N THR A 635 16.98 -14.16 8.94
CA THR A 635 16.14 -15.37 8.91
C THR A 635 16.72 -16.35 7.88
N THR A 636 16.22 -17.56 7.82
CA THR A 636 16.47 -18.48 6.69
C THR A 636 15.36 -18.36 5.65
N ILE A 637 15.61 -18.81 4.41
CA ILE A 637 14.59 -18.91 3.37
C ILE A 637 13.42 -19.77 3.85
N SER A 638 13.69 -20.91 4.49
CA SER A 638 12.64 -21.80 5.00
C SER A 638 11.75 -21.14 6.06
N ALA A 639 12.33 -20.41 7.00
CA ALA A 639 11.56 -19.67 8.01
C ALA A 639 10.74 -18.52 7.38
N LEU A 640 11.29 -17.84 6.36
CA LEU A 640 10.57 -16.81 5.62
C LEU A 640 9.38 -17.40 4.88
N HIS A 641 9.57 -18.49 4.14
CA HIS A 641 8.52 -19.17 3.39
C HIS A 641 7.43 -19.71 4.33
N HIS A 642 7.81 -20.40 5.41
CA HIS A 642 6.84 -20.86 6.41
C HIS A 642 6.01 -19.71 6.98
N SER A 643 6.66 -18.58 7.31
CA SER A 643 5.99 -17.40 7.85
C SER A 643 4.90 -16.84 6.92
N VAL A 644 5.15 -16.77 5.59
CA VAL A 644 4.20 -16.22 4.63
C VAL A 644 3.22 -17.25 4.04
N THR A 645 3.32 -18.50 4.43
CA THR A 645 2.45 -19.61 3.99
C THR A 645 1.68 -20.21 5.16
N GLU A 646 2.12 -21.33 5.73
CA GLU A 646 1.44 -22.00 6.85
C GLU A 646 1.27 -21.08 8.06
N GLY A 647 2.31 -20.34 8.44
CA GLY A 647 2.25 -19.37 9.53
C GLY A 647 1.19 -18.28 9.29
N ALA A 648 1.08 -17.80 8.05
CA ALA A 648 0.07 -16.81 7.67
C ALA A 648 -1.34 -17.40 7.64
N ALA A 649 -1.51 -18.64 7.15
CA ALA A 649 -2.79 -19.33 7.18
C ALA A 649 -3.27 -19.55 8.62
N ASP A 650 -2.38 -19.96 9.52
CA ASP A 650 -2.68 -20.13 10.95
C ASP A 650 -2.96 -18.79 11.65
N PHE A 651 -2.22 -17.74 11.28
CA PHE A 651 -2.48 -16.38 11.77
C PHE A 651 -3.89 -15.93 11.36
N LEU A 652 -4.25 -16.12 10.09
CA LEU A 652 -5.56 -15.76 9.55
C LEU A 652 -6.68 -16.51 10.26
N THR A 653 -6.54 -17.82 10.48
CA THR A 653 -7.52 -18.65 11.19
C THR A 653 -7.76 -18.12 12.61
N ARG A 654 -6.69 -17.85 13.38
CA ARG A 654 -6.81 -17.27 14.73
C ARG A 654 -7.49 -15.90 14.73
N ARG A 655 -7.15 -15.03 13.73
CA ARG A 655 -7.77 -13.71 13.61
C ARG A 655 -9.25 -13.80 13.23
N ALA A 656 -9.59 -14.72 12.33
CA ALA A 656 -10.97 -14.97 11.94
C ALA A 656 -11.84 -15.39 13.14
N ASP A 657 -11.34 -16.27 14.00
CA ASP A 657 -12.06 -16.70 15.21
C ASP A 657 -12.34 -15.52 16.17
N LEU A 658 -11.33 -14.68 16.43
CA LEU A 658 -11.48 -13.47 17.25
C LEU A 658 -12.47 -12.47 16.64
N LEU A 659 -12.46 -12.29 15.33
CA LEU A 659 -13.38 -11.39 14.64
C LEU A 659 -14.80 -11.95 14.61
N ARG A 660 -14.99 -13.26 14.43
CA ARG A 660 -16.31 -13.91 14.53
C ARG A 660 -16.92 -13.75 15.91
N GLU A 661 -16.14 -13.92 16.97
CA GLU A 661 -16.58 -13.70 18.36
C GLU A 661 -17.03 -12.24 18.54
N ARG A 662 -16.20 -11.27 18.16
CA ARG A 662 -16.52 -9.84 18.24
C ARG A 662 -17.80 -9.48 17.47
N LEU A 663 -17.98 -10.01 16.26
CA LEU A 663 -19.15 -9.76 15.41
C LEU A 663 -20.44 -10.38 15.96
N ARG A 664 -20.36 -11.51 16.71
CA ARG A 664 -21.51 -12.18 17.36
C ARG A 664 -21.97 -11.36 18.59
N VAL A 665 -21.08 -10.92 19.45
CA VAL A 665 -21.40 -10.11 20.63
C VAL A 665 -22.16 -8.83 20.24
N GLY A 666 -21.86 -8.25 19.09
CA GLY A 666 -22.61 -7.07 18.61
C GLY A 666 -23.97 -7.37 17.93
N ALA A 667 -24.23 -8.64 17.58
CA ALA A 667 -25.54 -9.04 17.03
C ALA A 667 -26.60 -9.27 18.12
N ASP A 668 -26.15 -9.60 19.34
CA ASP A 668 -27.03 -9.79 20.51
C ASP A 668 -27.40 -8.46 21.23
N GLU A 669 -26.72 -7.36 20.92
CA GLU A 669 -27.14 -6.02 21.26
C GLU A 669 -28.25 -5.56 20.27
N GLU A 670 -29.48 -6.02 20.48
CA GLU A 670 -30.65 -5.60 19.68
C GLU A 670 -30.75 -4.06 19.60
N PRO A 671 -31.07 -3.51 18.42
CA PRO A 671 -31.39 -2.10 18.31
C PRO A 671 -32.64 -1.79 19.15
N ILE A 672 -32.48 -0.90 20.13
CA ILE A 672 -33.51 -0.39 21.04
C ILE A 672 -34.79 0.14 20.32
N ALA A 673 -34.76 0.19 18.98
CA ALA A 673 -35.89 0.66 18.15
C ALA A 673 -37.05 -0.36 17.97
N ALA A 674 -36.88 -1.63 18.31
CA ALA A 674 -37.95 -2.63 18.11
C ALA A 674 -38.95 -2.75 19.29
N SER A 675 -38.63 -2.17 20.47
CA SER A 675 -39.48 -2.26 21.64
C SER A 675 -40.47 -1.09 21.80
N VAL A 676 -40.34 0.01 21.04
CA VAL A 676 -41.22 1.20 21.15
C VAL A 676 -42.41 1.15 20.21
N LEU A 677 -42.45 0.23 19.22
CA LEU A 677 -43.57 0.08 18.30
C LEU A 677 -44.57 -1.04 18.70
N ARG A 678 -44.44 -1.60 19.90
CA ARG A 678 -45.43 -2.54 20.47
C ARG A 678 -45.98 -2.11 21.83
N ARG A 679 -46.29 -0.83 21.97
CA ARG A 679 -47.20 -0.37 23.01
C ARG A 679 -48.17 0.66 22.45
#